data_c26f20cc41551c9194b0ee147a81edf0
#
_entry.id   c26f20cc41551c9194b0ee147a81edf0
#
_cell.length_a   1.000
_cell.length_b   1.000
_cell.length_c   1.000
_cell.angle_alpha   90.00
_cell.angle_beta   90.00
_cell.angle_gamma   90.00
#
_symmetry.space_group_name_H-M   'P 1'
#
loop_
_entity.id
_entity.type
_entity.pdbx_description
1 polymer ?
#
loop_
_entity_poly.entity_id
_entity_poly.type
_entity_poly.pdbx_seq_one_letter_code
_entity_poly.pdbx_strand_id
1 'polypeptide(L)'
;MGRRSLVRDTIQVLASISTAPVASLRSSLLYSRNFQSYCLGYARSVSGPGLPSYDPHAIESARQAAWRERDAFGTPEIGEDGARKYIKPSAPFTSGNIHIGHVRSYSIGDAYARFCRARGEQVLFAFGFDSFGLPAELGAIAGKEPPSAWVERCAQHMTAQLQRLGFSFDWERTFMSSEAIMYRWSQWLFLTLLEAGLVYRGTGSVDWCDTCQTTLATIQVEDGLCWRCHNPVRLIQRPQWYLRISKYVAENDRRLEELQASGMWDENALASQRFVLGRVDGIELDLSTADGEPLTVFTPHADALELARFVAVSPRHPQVEEWARDELLAQRLEELRSGGLERSAREAQTMPLVDTGRLLASPTGGEPLPVVVTPTVDGRFGPTAVLGIPERDRTDAVIAERLFGPPVDTPTAGDEAPAKTHTTRTGVSDPVNGVPTREAVRYRANDFTISRQRSWGTPIPIVYCERCGTVALAREQLPVILPLDLTPTGTGNPLAEREDFVRVTCPSCGGSATRETDTLDCHFDALWLWIPVCVPPGEREQSLEHILALEDLRAWLPSERVVAGSDSGNFVFDQRTITKALRDIGPLEFLKDGEPFAGCLFHEMVIRDGRKMSKHLGNVVDPDELVAQYGADTIRLAVLFAARAQRSLNWSDSDVKRCHRFLRQVWDYSQARFALDPASAAEPHDANGSPAEAEPRMGPDKTEHLRNRLEQWCETAVEKITEDLQELEMHSAVRNVMRLFDRIRDYEKRVIAKRGVLCAEDREALIAALRTLARVLIPFAPHIAEELLISSMPDGRSEIDTSWPAGELVSR
;
A
#
# COMPACT_ATOMS: atom_id res chain seq x y z
N MET A 1 16.41 -47.90 -2.54
CA MET A 1 16.00 -48.49 -1.26
C MET A 1 15.66 -47.30 -0.36
N GLY A 2 14.43 -47.06 0.04
CA GLY A 2 14.07 -45.93 0.89
C GLY A 2 12.65 -45.33 0.66
N ARG A 3 11.62 -46.17 0.46
CA ARG A 3 10.20 -45.73 0.37
C ARG A 3 9.22 -46.71 1.03
N ARG A 4 9.59 -47.31 2.17
CA ARG A 4 8.71 -48.26 2.87
C ARG A 4 8.59 -48.02 4.39
N SER A 5 9.07 -46.90 4.95
CA SER A 5 9.02 -46.66 6.39
C SER A 5 7.97 -45.63 6.85
N LEU A 6 7.38 -44.83 5.98
CA LEU A 6 6.47 -43.72 6.35
C LEU A 6 4.96 -44.10 6.35
N VAL A 7 4.61 -45.31 5.96
CA VAL A 7 3.21 -45.78 5.93
C VAL A 7 2.81 -46.58 7.21
N ARG A 8 3.77 -47.01 8.04
CA ARG A 8 3.48 -47.78 9.26
C ARG A 8 3.15 -46.93 10.50
N ASP A 9 3.62 -45.67 10.54
CA ASP A 9 3.41 -44.80 11.70
C ASP A 9 2.06 -44.06 11.69
N THR A 10 1.41 -43.94 10.52
CA THR A 10 0.10 -43.25 10.40
C THR A 10 -1.08 -44.17 10.78
N ILE A 11 -0.89 -45.48 10.82
CA ILE A 11 -1.96 -46.45 11.17
C ILE A 11 -2.06 -46.69 12.68
N GLN A 12 -1.02 -46.35 13.44
CA GLN A 12 -1.03 -46.53 14.89
C GLN A 12 -1.65 -45.37 15.68
N VAL A 13 -1.80 -44.21 15.06
CA VAL A 13 -2.46 -43.03 15.66
C VAL A 13 -3.96 -43.02 15.47
N LEU A 14 -4.49 -43.79 14.52
CA LEU A 14 -5.95 -43.92 14.30
C LEU A 14 -6.65 -45.02 15.10
N ALA A 15 -5.88 -45.82 15.88
CA ALA A 15 -6.45 -46.91 16.70
C ALA A 15 -6.68 -46.54 18.19
N SER A 16 -6.38 -45.30 18.61
CA SER A 16 -6.52 -44.84 20.00
C SER A 16 -7.69 -43.87 20.25
N ILE A 17 -8.59 -43.66 19.28
CA ILE A 17 -9.81 -42.86 19.48
C ILE A 17 -11.04 -43.73 19.23
N SER A 18 -11.23 -44.71 20.07
CA SER A 18 -12.45 -45.51 20.08
C SER A 18 -12.80 -45.96 21.50
N THR A 19 -13.25 -44.99 22.33
CA THR A 19 -14.17 -45.31 23.47
C THR A 19 -14.79 -43.99 23.99
N ALA A 20 -15.84 -43.53 23.35
CA ALA A 20 -16.83 -42.64 23.95
C ALA A 20 -18.22 -42.95 23.38
N PRO A 21 -19.29 -42.91 24.17
CA PRO A 21 -20.56 -43.53 23.82
C PRO A 21 -21.34 -42.76 22.74
N VAL A 22 -21.84 -43.49 21.74
CA VAL A 22 -22.53 -43.09 20.51
C VAL A 22 -23.91 -42.46 20.74
N ALA A 23 -24.23 -41.94 21.90
CA ALA A 23 -25.57 -41.39 22.20
C ALA A 23 -25.77 -39.89 21.91
N SER A 24 -24.68 -39.09 21.72
CA SER A 24 -24.80 -37.63 21.51
C SER A 24 -24.66 -37.18 20.06
N LEU A 25 -24.32 -38.08 19.13
CA LEU A 25 -24.13 -37.75 17.72
C LEU A 25 -25.36 -37.96 16.82
N ARG A 26 -26.42 -38.59 17.37
CA ARG A 26 -27.67 -38.76 16.58
C ARG A 26 -28.61 -37.57 16.60
N SER A 27 -28.51 -36.65 17.57
CA SER A 27 -29.35 -35.45 17.64
C SER A 27 -28.88 -34.32 16.73
N SER A 28 -27.56 -34.19 16.44
CA SER A 28 -27.04 -33.17 15.54
C SER A 28 -27.17 -33.49 14.03
N LEU A 29 -27.22 -34.80 13.69
CA LEU A 29 -27.43 -35.26 12.30
C LEU A 29 -28.90 -35.26 11.88
N LEU A 30 -29.84 -35.41 12.82
CA LEU A 30 -31.27 -35.25 12.53
C LEU A 30 -31.71 -33.80 12.40
N TYR A 31 -31.00 -32.86 13.09
CA TYR A 31 -31.24 -31.42 12.92
C TYR A 31 -30.76 -30.90 11.55
N SER A 32 -29.68 -31.46 11.03
CA SER A 32 -29.12 -31.02 9.73
C SER A 32 -29.94 -31.56 8.53
N ARG A 33 -30.50 -32.77 8.62
CA ARG A 33 -31.32 -33.32 7.53
C ARG A 33 -32.71 -32.69 7.42
N ASN A 34 -33.36 -32.40 8.55
CA ASN A 34 -34.64 -31.68 8.56
C ASN A 34 -34.45 -30.21 8.14
N PHE A 35 -33.33 -29.58 8.48
CA PHE A 35 -33.01 -28.21 8.06
C PHE A 35 -32.76 -28.11 6.54
N GLN A 36 -32.05 -29.07 5.93
CA GLN A 36 -31.86 -29.13 4.49
C GLN A 36 -33.18 -29.42 3.72
N SER A 37 -34.02 -30.30 4.22
CA SER A 37 -35.34 -30.58 3.59
C SER A 37 -36.30 -29.39 3.73
N TYR A 38 -36.25 -28.67 4.86
CA TYR A 38 -37.06 -27.46 5.08
C TYR A 38 -36.58 -26.28 4.20
N CYS A 39 -35.28 -26.08 4.07
CA CYS A 39 -34.70 -25.08 3.19
C CYS A 39 -34.95 -25.37 1.69
N LEU A 40 -34.93 -26.63 1.27
CA LEU A 40 -35.24 -27.04 -0.08
C LEU A 40 -36.73 -27.00 -0.39
N GLY A 41 -37.60 -27.26 0.58
CA GLY A 41 -39.08 -27.15 0.45
C GLY A 41 -39.51 -25.66 0.37
N TYR A 42 -38.95 -24.81 1.21
CA TYR A 42 -39.27 -23.37 1.25
C TYR A 42 -38.70 -22.63 0.04
N ALA A 43 -37.51 -22.97 -0.44
CA ALA A 43 -36.94 -22.41 -1.67
C ALA A 43 -37.74 -22.76 -2.94
N ARG A 44 -38.46 -23.91 -2.94
CA ARG A 44 -39.35 -24.31 -4.04
C ARG A 44 -40.73 -23.63 -3.99
N SER A 45 -41.16 -23.14 -2.83
CA SER A 45 -42.47 -22.46 -2.70
C SER A 45 -42.46 -20.96 -2.98
N VAL A 46 -41.24 -20.34 -3.15
CA VAL A 46 -41.11 -18.89 -3.31
C VAL A 46 -40.68 -18.50 -4.73
N SER A 47 -40.30 -19.42 -5.59
CA SER A 47 -40.12 -19.16 -7.02
C SER A 47 -41.47 -19.19 -7.73
N GLY A 48 -42.21 -18.10 -7.63
CA GLY A 48 -43.37 -17.88 -8.49
C GLY A 48 -42.94 -17.72 -9.95
N PRO A 49 -43.69 -18.20 -10.92
CA PRO A 49 -43.42 -17.95 -12.33
C PRO A 49 -43.52 -16.44 -12.61
N GLY A 50 -42.36 -15.77 -12.91
CA GLY A 50 -42.34 -14.36 -13.32
C GLY A 50 -41.38 -13.44 -12.54
N LEU A 51 -40.72 -13.93 -11.44
CA LEU A 51 -39.73 -13.11 -10.75
C LEU A 51 -38.40 -13.08 -11.51
N PRO A 52 -37.69 -11.90 -11.59
CA PRO A 52 -36.39 -11.82 -12.25
C PRO A 52 -35.34 -12.65 -11.51
N SER A 53 -34.66 -13.53 -12.24
CA SER A 53 -33.53 -14.28 -11.70
C SER A 53 -32.33 -13.33 -11.46
N TYR A 54 -31.49 -13.64 -10.48
CA TYR A 54 -30.25 -12.90 -10.25
C TYR A 54 -29.29 -13.05 -11.44
N ASP A 55 -29.15 -12.00 -12.22
CA ASP A 55 -28.19 -11.87 -13.32
C ASP A 55 -27.23 -10.71 -13.00
N PRO A 56 -26.04 -11.02 -12.42
CA PRO A 56 -25.09 -9.97 -12.04
C PRO A 56 -24.63 -9.14 -13.23
N HIS A 57 -24.47 -9.73 -14.41
CA HIS A 57 -23.96 -9.01 -15.60
C HIS A 57 -24.95 -8.00 -16.15
N ALA A 58 -26.23 -8.34 -16.20
CA ALA A 58 -27.28 -7.42 -16.63
C ALA A 58 -27.41 -6.26 -15.64
N ILE A 59 -27.44 -6.54 -14.33
CA ILE A 59 -27.53 -5.53 -13.27
C ILE A 59 -26.32 -4.58 -13.31
N GLU A 60 -25.12 -5.15 -13.32
CA GLU A 60 -23.85 -4.39 -13.34
C GLU A 60 -23.77 -3.46 -14.55
N SER A 61 -24.09 -3.97 -15.76
CA SER A 61 -24.05 -3.19 -16.98
C SER A 61 -25.05 -2.03 -16.94
N ALA A 62 -26.27 -2.26 -16.44
CA ALA A 62 -27.30 -1.24 -16.32
C ALA A 62 -26.88 -0.13 -15.31
N ARG A 63 -26.37 -0.51 -14.16
CA ARG A 63 -25.94 0.45 -13.12
C ARG A 63 -24.73 1.27 -13.57
N GLN A 64 -23.72 0.65 -14.16
CA GLN A 64 -22.53 1.33 -14.68
C GLN A 64 -22.91 2.32 -15.80
N ALA A 65 -23.89 1.98 -16.66
CA ALA A 65 -24.39 2.91 -17.67
C ALA A 65 -25.08 4.13 -17.01
N ALA A 66 -25.95 3.89 -16.02
CA ALA A 66 -26.62 4.96 -15.29
C ALA A 66 -25.64 5.86 -14.50
N TRP A 67 -24.58 5.32 -13.93
CA TRP A 67 -23.54 6.11 -13.24
C TRP A 67 -22.78 7.01 -14.21
N ARG A 68 -22.42 6.51 -15.40
CA ARG A 68 -21.75 7.32 -16.43
C ARG A 68 -22.64 8.45 -16.97
N GLU A 69 -23.93 8.16 -17.21
CA GLU A 69 -24.88 9.14 -17.74
C GLU A 69 -25.07 10.36 -16.82
N ARG A 70 -25.06 10.14 -15.50
CA ARG A 70 -25.27 11.20 -14.50
C ARG A 70 -23.96 11.72 -13.88
N ASP A 71 -22.81 11.30 -14.36
CA ASP A 71 -21.49 11.58 -13.74
C ASP A 71 -21.50 11.40 -12.20
N ALA A 72 -21.94 10.21 -11.77
CA ALA A 72 -22.27 9.94 -10.37
C ALA A 72 -21.08 10.09 -9.39
N PHE A 73 -19.85 10.15 -9.88
CA PHE A 73 -18.63 10.12 -9.08
C PHE A 73 -17.69 11.28 -9.35
N GLY A 74 -18.09 12.24 -10.18
CA GLY A 74 -17.36 13.48 -10.42
C GLY A 74 -17.08 14.21 -9.10
N THR A 75 -15.91 14.82 -8.99
CA THR A 75 -15.51 15.59 -7.81
C THR A 75 -16.28 16.92 -7.81
N PRO A 76 -17.01 17.27 -6.73
CA PRO A 76 -17.75 18.53 -6.64
C PRO A 76 -16.85 19.75 -6.76
N GLU A 77 -17.38 20.84 -7.33
CA GLU A 77 -16.69 22.13 -7.37
C GLU A 77 -16.52 22.74 -5.97
N ILE A 78 -15.49 23.59 -5.81
CA ILE A 78 -15.26 24.32 -4.58
C ILE A 78 -16.29 25.44 -4.47
N GLY A 79 -16.94 25.53 -3.32
CA GLY A 79 -18.00 26.50 -3.05
C GLY A 79 -19.31 25.85 -2.62
N GLU A 80 -19.47 24.55 -2.82
CA GLU A 80 -20.59 23.81 -2.25
C GLU A 80 -20.35 23.52 -0.76
N ASP A 81 -21.42 23.57 0.04
CA ASP A 81 -21.36 23.23 1.47
C ASP A 81 -21.13 21.72 1.66
N GLY A 82 -20.28 21.34 2.60
CA GLY A 82 -20.05 19.94 2.97
C GLY A 82 -18.62 19.64 3.43
N ALA A 83 -18.46 18.59 4.23
CA ALA A 83 -17.16 18.07 4.62
C ALA A 83 -16.46 17.42 3.42
N ARG A 84 -15.19 17.76 3.19
CA ARG A 84 -14.41 17.25 2.06
C ARG A 84 -13.53 16.10 2.47
N LYS A 85 -13.50 15.07 1.66
CA LYS A 85 -12.76 13.82 1.87
C LYS A 85 -11.96 13.45 0.64
N TYR A 86 -10.66 13.70 0.64
CA TYR A 86 -9.78 13.14 -0.36
C TYR A 86 -9.29 11.74 0.10
N ILE A 87 -9.67 10.72 -0.63
CA ILE A 87 -9.25 9.34 -0.39
C ILE A 87 -8.23 8.99 -1.47
N LYS A 88 -6.97 8.80 -1.07
CA LYS A 88 -5.86 8.54 -1.97
C LYS A 88 -5.63 7.03 -2.13
N PRO A 89 -5.91 6.44 -3.30
CA PRO A 89 -5.51 5.07 -3.60
C PRO A 89 -4.03 4.98 -4.01
N SER A 90 -3.49 3.77 -4.09
CA SER A 90 -2.19 3.53 -4.72
C SER A 90 -2.24 3.86 -6.22
N ALA A 91 -1.19 4.49 -6.73
CA ALA A 91 -0.98 4.68 -8.16
C ALA A 91 -0.56 3.35 -8.80
N PRO A 92 -1.29 2.82 -9.79
CA PRO A 92 -0.91 1.57 -10.43
C PRO A 92 0.19 1.75 -11.46
N PHE A 93 1.14 0.80 -11.52
CA PHE A 93 2.13 0.72 -12.58
C PHE A 93 1.50 0.20 -13.87
N THR A 94 1.80 0.83 -15.01
CA THR A 94 1.33 0.41 -16.33
C THR A 94 2.19 -0.73 -16.91
N SER A 95 2.31 -1.83 -16.18
CA SER A 95 3.16 -2.99 -16.53
C SER A 95 2.38 -4.22 -17.00
N GLY A 96 1.06 -4.10 -17.16
CA GLY A 96 0.15 -5.17 -17.58
C GLY A 96 -1.25 -5.00 -17.00
N ASN A 97 -1.95 -6.11 -16.76
CA ASN A 97 -3.31 -6.11 -16.20
C ASN A 97 -3.30 -5.83 -14.69
N ILE A 98 -4.44 -5.35 -14.17
CA ILE A 98 -4.64 -5.35 -12.73
C ILE A 98 -4.64 -6.79 -12.20
N HIS A 99 -4.27 -6.97 -10.96
CA HIS A 99 -4.33 -8.24 -10.25
C HIS A 99 -5.21 -8.11 -9.01
N ILE A 100 -5.52 -9.24 -8.40
CA ILE A 100 -6.45 -9.28 -7.25
C ILE A 100 -5.98 -8.43 -6.05
N GLY A 101 -4.67 -8.15 -5.95
CA GLY A 101 -4.14 -7.20 -4.96
C GLY A 101 -4.61 -5.77 -5.20
N HIS A 102 -4.64 -5.31 -6.46
CA HIS A 102 -5.24 -4.01 -6.84
C HIS A 102 -6.74 -4.00 -6.51
N VAL A 103 -7.45 -5.09 -6.84
CA VAL A 103 -8.89 -5.20 -6.52
C VAL A 103 -9.13 -5.05 -5.02
N ARG A 104 -8.28 -5.65 -4.17
CA ARG A 104 -8.38 -5.50 -2.71
C ARG A 104 -8.17 -4.06 -2.28
N SER A 105 -7.07 -3.44 -2.72
CA SER A 105 -6.72 -2.06 -2.37
C SER A 105 -7.84 -1.09 -2.73
N TYR A 106 -8.28 -1.17 -3.98
CA TYR A 106 -9.30 -0.25 -4.49
C TYR A 106 -10.69 -0.53 -3.92
N SER A 107 -11.03 -1.80 -3.61
CA SER A 107 -12.31 -2.11 -2.95
C SER A 107 -12.39 -1.51 -1.54
N ILE A 108 -11.29 -1.47 -0.78
CA ILE A 108 -11.25 -0.83 0.54
C ILE A 108 -11.49 0.68 0.40
N GLY A 109 -10.73 1.33 -0.48
CA GLY A 109 -10.87 2.78 -0.72
C GLY A 109 -12.25 3.15 -1.26
N ASP A 110 -12.77 2.39 -2.22
CA ASP A 110 -14.08 2.62 -2.83
C ASP A 110 -15.23 2.41 -1.84
N ALA A 111 -15.15 1.39 -0.98
CA ALA A 111 -16.16 1.18 0.06
C ALA A 111 -16.24 2.39 1.00
N TYR A 112 -15.10 2.94 1.40
CA TYR A 112 -15.05 4.15 2.23
C TYR A 112 -15.54 5.38 1.46
N ALA A 113 -15.15 5.55 0.19
CA ALA A 113 -15.59 6.65 -0.65
C ALA A 113 -17.12 6.66 -0.83
N ARG A 114 -17.72 5.49 -1.09
CA ARG A 114 -19.18 5.34 -1.20
C ARG A 114 -19.90 5.62 0.12
N PHE A 115 -19.33 5.18 1.22
CA PHE A 115 -19.85 5.47 2.56
C PHE A 115 -19.86 6.98 2.84
N CYS A 116 -18.75 7.69 2.56
CA CYS A 116 -18.68 9.15 2.72
C CYS A 116 -19.71 9.88 1.85
N ARG A 117 -19.82 9.50 0.54
CA ARG A 117 -20.86 10.07 -0.35
C ARG A 117 -22.26 9.81 0.15
N ALA A 118 -22.56 8.60 0.65
CA ALA A 118 -23.87 8.28 1.20
C ALA A 118 -24.21 9.13 2.45
N ARG A 119 -23.22 9.68 3.12
CA ARG A 119 -23.38 10.63 4.24
C ARG A 119 -23.49 12.08 3.80
N GLY A 120 -23.47 12.36 2.51
CA GLY A 120 -23.50 13.71 1.98
C GLY A 120 -22.15 14.44 2.03
N GLU A 121 -21.05 13.72 2.26
CA GLU A 121 -19.70 14.29 2.23
C GLU A 121 -19.22 14.42 0.77
N GLN A 122 -18.49 15.49 0.48
CA GLN A 122 -17.84 15.70 -0.82
C GLN A 122 -16.61 14.81 -0.92
N VAL A 123 -16.51 14.00 -1.99
CA VAL A 123 -15.43 13.01 -2.09
C VAL A 123 -14.63 13.20 -3.36
N LEU A 124 -13.32 13.38 -3.19
CA LEU A 124 -12.30 13.21 -4.24
C LEU A 124 -11.72 11.80 -4.13
N PHE A 125 -11.97 10.98 -5.16
CA PHE A 125 -11.43 9.63 -5.25
C PHE A 125 -10.96 9.38 -6.69
N ALA A 126 -9.67 9.58 -6.93
CA ALA A 126 -9.02 9.45 -8.23
C ALA A 126 -7.54 9.12 -8.05
N PHE A 127 -6.84 8.78 -9.15
CA PHE A 127 -5.42 8.46 -9.15
C PHE A 127 -4.73 8.86 -10.44
N GLY A 128 -3.38 8.97 -10.40
CA GLY A 128 -2.54 8.99 -11.60
C GLY A 128 -1.89 7.62 -11.80
N PHE A 129 -1.77 7.16 -13.05
CA PHE A 129 -0.95 6.01 -13.38
C PHE A 129 0.53 6.34 -13.23
N ASP A 130 1.28 5.49 -12.52
CA ASP A 130 2.74 5.51 -12.54
C ASP A 130 3.22 4.78 -13.78
N SER A 131 3.50 5.54 -14.85
CA SER A 131 3.68 5.00 -16.19
C SER A 131 5.12 5.06 -16.70
N PHE A 132 6.06 5.56 -15.87
CA PHE A 132 7.48 5.53 -16.16
C PHE A 132 8.21 4.33 -15.52
N GLY A 133 9.49 4.19 -15.80
CA GLY A 133 10.41 3.29 -15.14
C GLY A 133 10.48 1.88 -15.71
N LEU A 134 11.22 1.05 -14.97
CA LEU A 134 11.60 -0.30 -15.40
C LEU A 134 10.43 -1.23 -15.72
N PRO A 135 9.33 -1.29 -14.95
CA PRO A 135 8.24 -2.22 -15.25
C PRO A 135 7.63 -1.99 -16.62
N ALA A 136 7.47 -0.73 -17.03
CA ALA A 136 6.97 -0.33 -18.34
C ALA A 136 7.98 -0.66 -19.45
N GLU A 137 9.28 -0.35 -19.25
CA GLU A 137 10.34 -0.71 -20.22
C GLU A 137 10.40 -2.21 -20.48
N LEU A 138 10.34 -3.04 -19.42
CA LEU A 138 10.36 -4.50 -19.56
C LEU A 138 9.16 -5.02 -20.35
N GLY A 139 7.99 -4.46 -20.07
CA GLY A 139 6.77 -4.78 -20.82
C GLY A 139 6.91 -4.42 -22.30
N ALA A 140 7.40 -3.24 -22.61
CA ALA A 140 7.66 -2.75 -23.96
C ALA A 140 8.69 -3.60 -24.71
N ILE A 141 9.79 -3.98 -24.07
CA ILE A 141 10.80 -4.89 -24.63
C ILE A 141 10.17 -6.25 -24.96
N ALA A 142 9.38 -6.81 -24.06
CA ALA A 142 8.69 -8.08 -24.27
C ALA A 142 7.65 -7.98 -25.40
N GLY A 143 6.94 -6.85 -25.48
CA GLY A 143 5.97 -6.52 -26.53
C GLY A 143 6.61 -6.13 -27.86
N LYS A 144 7.91 -5.83 -27.89
CA LYS A 144 8.66 -5.30 -29.06
C LYS A 144 8.05 -4.03 -29.64
N GLU A 145 7.66 -3.11 -28.77
CA GLU A 145 7.04 -1.84 -29.13
C GLU A 145 7.63 -0.70 -28.28
N PRO A 146 7.44 0.59 -28.65
CA PRO A 146 7.84 1.72 -27.81
C PRO A 146 7.12 1.71 -26.46
N PRO A 147 7.80 2.13 -25.37
CA PRO A 147 7.19 2.20 -24.04
C PRO A 147 5.94 3.08 -24.00
N SER A 148 5.90 4.18 -24.78
CA SER A 148 4.72 5.05 -24.91
C SER A 148 3.47 4.28 -25.34
N ALA A 149 3.57 3.47 -26.39
CA ALA A 149 2.46 2.67 -26.89
C ALA A 149 2.07 1.55 -25.90
N TRP A 150 3.07 0.93 -25.25
CA TRP A 150 2.84 -0.07 -24.22
C TRP A 150 2.03 0.47 -23.04
N VAL A 151 2.46 1.60 -22.45
CA VAL A 151 1.82 2.16 -21.26
C VAL A 151 0.42 2.67 -21.56
N GLU A 152 0.20 3.29 -22.73
CA GLU A 152 -1.12 3.73 -23.15
C GLU A 152 -2.10 2.57 -23.25
N ARG A 153 -1.71 1.49 -23.91
CA ARG A 153 -2.53 0.26 -24.01
C ARG A 153 -2.79 -0.36 -22.65
N CYS A 154 -1.79 -0.42 -21.76
CA CYS A 154 -1.96 -0.92 -20.41
C CYS A 154 -2.93 -0.06 -19.61
N ALA A 155 -2.79 1.27 -19.64
CA ALA A 155 -3.66 2.20 -18.94
C ALA A 155 -5.12 2.09 -19.41
N GLN A 156 -5.34 2.03 -20.72
CA GLN A 156 -6.68 1.83 -21.30
C GLN A 156 -7.30 0.50 -20.83
N HIS A 157 -6.53 -0.59 -20.87
CA HIS A 157 -7.02 -1.89 -20.42
C HIS A 157 -7.32 -1.93 -18.92
N MET A 158 -6.41 -1.42 -18.08
CA MET A 158 -6.61 -1.34 -16.64
C MET A 158 -7.80 -0.47 -16.28
N THR A 159 -8.00 0.66 -16.96
CA THR A 159 -9.18 1.52 -16.79
C THR A 159 -10.47 0.75 -17.10
N ALA A 160 -10.51 0.00 -18.20
CA ALA A 160 -11.67 -0.82 -18.54
C ALA A 160 -11.94 -1.91 -17.49
N GLN A 161 -10.90 -2.57 -16.96
CA GLN A 161 -11.02 -3.54 -15.88
C GLN A 161 -11.58 -2.91 -14.59
N LEU A 162 -11.08 -1.73 -14.20
CA LEU A 162 -11.51 -1.02 -13.02
C LEU A 162 -12.95 -0.48 -13.15
N GLN A 163 -13.33 0.02 -14.33
CA GLN A 163 -14.70 0.41 -14.64
C GLN A 163 -15.65 -0.79 -14.60
N ARG A 164 -15.21 -1.94 -15.13
CA ARG A 164 -15.97 -3.19 -15.08
C ARG A 164 -16.23 -3.66 -13.65
N LEU A 165 -15.28 -3.44 -12.74
CA LEU A 165 -15.43 -3.70 -11.30
C LEU A 165 -16.33 -2.68 -10.60
N GLY A 166 -16.76 -1.61 -11.28
CA GLY A 166 -17.66 -0.61 -10.77
C GLY A 166 -17.05 0.29 -9.71
N PHE A 167 -15.76 0.58 -9.78
CA PHE A 167 -15.14 1.53 -8.85
C PHE A 167 -15.60 2.95 -9.11
N SER A 168 -15.85 3.70 -8.02
CA SER A 168 -16.38 5.06 -8.04
C SER A 168 -15.29 6.13 -8.13
N PHE A 169 -14.29 5.90 -9.00
CA PHE A 169 -13.29 6.91 -9.31
C PHE A 169 -13.86 8.06 -10.13
N ASP A 170 -13.35 9.25 -9.88
CA ASP A 170 -13.51 10.37 -10.81
C ASP A 170 -12.53 10.14 -11.98
N TRP A 171 -13.08 9.63 -13.09
CA TRP A 171 -12.30 9.22 -14.26
C TRP A 171 -11.73 10.40 -15.04
N GLU A 172 -12.31 11.59 -14.94
CA GLU A 172 -11.81 12.80 -15.60
C GLU A 172 -10.53 13.31 -14.94
N ARG A 173 -10.37 13.02 -13.64
CA ARG A 173 -9.16 13.38 -12.90
C ARG A 173 -8.02 12.38 -13.01
N THR A 174 -8.21 11.25 -13.71
CA THR A 174 -7.12 10.31 -13.96
C THR A 174 -6.16 10.84 -15.03
N PHE A 175 -4.89 10.44 -14.96
CA PHE A 175 -3.84 10.83 -15.90
C PHE A 175 -2.69 9.80 -15.88
N MET A 176 -1.74 9.92 -16.82
CA MET A 176 -0.50 9.16 -16.81
C MET A 176 0.69 10.06 -16.44
N SER A 177 1.57 9.60 -15.54
CA SER A 177 2.80 10.35 -15.18
C SER A 177 3.70 10.61 -16.38
N SER A 178 3.61 9.80 -17.45
CA SER A 178 4.37 9.96 -18.69
C SER A 178 3.81 10.97 -19.68
N GLU A 179 2.68 11.62 -19.41
CA GLU A 179 2.20 12.75 -20.20
C GLU A 179 3.06 13.99 -19.97
N ALA A 180 3.42 14.70 -21.04
CA ALA A 180 4.33 15.84 -20.95
C ALA A 180 3.84 16.92 -19.97
N ILE A 181 2.53 17.17 -19.96
CA ILE A 181 1.90 18.11 -19.03
C ILE A 181 2.02 17.65 -17.56
N MET A 182 2.13 16.34 -17.33
CA MET A 182 2.23 15.77 -16.01
C MET A 182 3.67 15.66 -15.54
N TYR A 183 4.61 15.11 -16.34
CA TYR A 183 6.00 15.03 -15.88
C TYR A 183 6.70 16.41 -15.83
N ARG A 184 6.11 17.47 -16.37
CA ARG A 184 6.51 18.85 -16.09
C ARG A 184 6.59 19.13 -14.58
N TRP A 185 5.72 18.49 -13.77
CA TRP A 185 5.74 18.60 -12.32
C TRP A 185 7.01 17.98 -11.71
N SER A 186 7.42 16.81 -12.18
CA SER A 186 8.68 16.19 -11.74
C SER A 186 9.88 17.08 -12.06
N GLN A 187 9.90 17.67 -13.25
CA GLN A 187 10.97 18.58 -13.66
C GLN A 187 10.99 19.85 -12.82
N TRP A 188 9.82 20.42 -12.57
CA TRP A 188 9.69 21.59 -11.69
C TRP A 188 10.10 21.26 -10.26
N LEU A 189 9.67 20.11 -9.73
CA LEU A 189 10.05 19.64 -8.39
C LEU A 189 11.56 19.45 -8.30
N PHE A 190 12.17 18.85 -9.31
CA PHE A 190 13.61 18.67 -9.38
C PHE A 190 14.35 20.03 -9.29
N LEU A 191 13.95 21.01 -10.10
CA LEU A 191 14.55 22.34 -10.08
C LEU A 191 14.35 23.06 -8.73
N THR A 192 13.15 22.98 -8.16
CA THR A 192 12.80 23.59 -6.88
C THR A 192 13.65 23.01 -5.74
N LEU A 193 13.82 21.70 -5.73
CA LEU A 193 14.64 21.00 -4.73
C LEU A 193 16.15 21.23 -4.96
N LEU A 194 16.57 21.39 -6.24
CA LEU A 194 17.95 21.71 -6.58
C LEU A 194 18.34 23.11 -6.08
N GLU A 195 17.50 24.11 -6.30
CA GLU A 195 17.67 25.47 -5.80
C GLU A 195 17.73 25.53 -4.26
N ALA A 196 16.96 24.67 -3.60
CA ALA A 196 16.96 24.55 -2.14
C ALA A 196 18.11 23.68 -1.58
N GLY A 197 18.98 23.14 -2.45
CA GLY A 197 20.09 22.28 -2.07
C GLY A 197 19.67 20.89 -1.56
N LEU A 198 18.42 20.48 -1.85
CA LEU A 198 17.87 19.17 -1.50
C LEU A 198 18.05 18.13 -2.61
N VAL A 199 18.25 18.58 -3.84
CA VAL A 199 18.78 17.75 -4.93
C VAL A 199 20.22 18.16 -5.17
N TYR A 200 21.10 17.19 -5.31
CA TYR A 200 22.53 17.44 -5.57
C TYR A 200 23.14 16.33 -6.43
N ARG A 201 24.24 16.66 -7.09
CA ARG A 201 25.03 15.70 -7.87
C ARG A 201 26.19 15.18 -7.03
N GLY A 202 26.31 13.86 -6.94
CA GLY A 202 27.38 13.19 -6.21
C GLY A 202 27.87 11.95 -6.95
N THR A 203 29.04 11.43 -6.57
CA THR A 203 29.52 10.13 -7.08
C THR A 203 29.01 9.03 -6.16
N GLY A 204 28.40 8.01 -6.73
CA GLY A 204 27.86 6.88 -5.99
C GLY A 204 28.07 5.54 -6.67
N SER A 205 27.99 4.49 -5.87
CA SER A 205 28.07 3.11 -6.35
C SER A 205 26.75 2.70 -6.99
N VAL A 206 26.79 2.15 -8.19
CA VAL A 206 25.64 1.59 -8.90
C VAL A 206 25.96 0.17 -9.35
N ASP A 207 24.97 -0.71 -9.31
CA ASP A 207 25.10 -2.06 -9.85
C ASP A 207 25.24 -1.96 -11.39
N TRP A 208 26.27 -2.57 -11.93
CA TRP A 208 26.61 -2.53 -13.35
C TRP A 208 26.75 -3.92 -13.94
N CYS A 209 26.14 -4.17 -15.08
CA CYS A 209 26.32 -5.36 -15.87
C CYS A 209 27.22 -5.11 -17.07
N ASP A 210 28.43 -5.71 -17.07
CA ASP A 210 29.37 -5.56 -18.17
C ASP A 210 28.88 -6.15 -19.50
N THR A 211 28.04 -7.17 -19.44
CA THR A 211 27.47 -7.81 -20.64
C THR A 211 26.37 -6.97 -21.26
N CYS A 212 25.47 -6.43 -20.44
CA CYS A 212 24.35 -5.62 -20.89
C CYS A 212 24.75 -4.14 -21.06
N GLN A 213 25.94 -3.72 -20.58
CA GLN A 213 26.42 -2.33 -20.62
C GLN A 213 25.41 -1.34 -20.03
N THR A 214 24.82 -1.68 -18.88
CA THR A 214 23.80 -0.88 -18.23
C THR A 214 23.88 -0.95 -16.72
N THR A 215 23.41 0.11 -16.07
CA THR A 215 23.16 0.10 -14.62
C THR A 215 21.89 -0.65 -14.31
N LEU A 216 21.89 -1.31 -13.16
CA LEU A 216 20.79 -2.13 -12.67
C LEU A 216 20.19 -1.51 -11.41
N ALA A 217 18.89 -1.55 -11.29
CA ALA A 217 18.24 -1.32 -10.00
C ALA A 217 18.42 -2.56 -9.10
N THR A 218 18.29 -2.38 -7.79
CA THR A 218 18.43 -3.48 -6.83
C THR A 218 17.55 -4.68 -7.14
N ILE A 219 16.33 -4.44 -7.65
CA ILE A 219 15.38 -5.50 -8.04
C ILE A 219 15.81 -6.28 -9.30
N GLN A 220 16.76 -5.76 -10.05
CA GLN A 220 17.31 -6.38 -11.25
C GLN A 220 18.59 -7.20 -10.97
N VAL A 221 18.98 -7.31 -9.73
CA VAL A 221 20.12 -8.13 -9.29
C VAL A 221 19.57 -9.28 -8.47
N GLU A 222 19.61 -10.48 -9.03
CA GLU A 222 19.17 -11.73 -8.42
C GLU A 222 20.41 -12.56 -8.05
N ASP A 223 20.62 -12.79 -6.77
CA ASP A 223 21.76 -13.54 -6.23
C ASP A 223 23.15 -13.06 -6.76
N GLY A 224 23.30 -11.74 -6.94
CA GLY A 224 24.54 -11.14 -7.48
C GLY A 224 24.66 -11.19 -9.00
N LEU A 225 23.67 -11.73 -9.68
CA LEU A 225 23.63 -11.88 -11.13
C LEU A 225 22.65 -10.88 -11.77
N CYS A 226 22.94 -10.48 -12.99
CA CYS A 226 22.02 -9.69 -13.81
C CYS A 226 20.77 -10.50 -14.14
N TRP A 227 19.59 -10.00 -13.80
CA TRP A 227 18.31 -10.63 -14.07
C TRP A 227 18.09 -11.03 -15.54
N ARG A 228 18.79 -10.36 -16.46
CA ARG A 228 18.62 -10.51 -17.91
C ARG A 228 19.60 -11.52 -18.52
N CYS A 229 20.89 -11.34 -18.28
CA CYS A 229 21.92 -12.17 -18.91
C CYS A 229 22.53 -13.20 -17.94
N HIS A 230 22.14 -13.18 -16.68
CA HIS A 230 22.63 -14.04 -15.59
C HIS A 230 24.16 -14.01 -15.42
N ASN A 231 24.83 -12.96 -15.89
CA ASN A 231 26.24 -12.73 -15.64
C ASN A 231 26.44 -11.95 -14.33
N PRO A 232 27.60 -12.08 -13.67
CA PRO A 232 27.90 -11.34 -12.44
C PRO A 232 27.77 -9.84 -12.62
N VAL A 233 27.22 -9.20 -11.58
CA VAL A 233 27.05 -7.75 -11.48
C VAL A 233 28.15 -7.20 -10.60
N ARG A 234 28.74 -6.07 -10.99
CA ARG A 234 29.72 -5.36 -10.18
C ARG A 234 29.27 -3.96 -9.83
N LEU A 235 29.76 -3.42 -8.72
CA LEU A 235 29.54 -2.03 -8.35
C LEU A 235 30.56 -1.13 -9.11
N ILE A 236 30.05 -0.06 -9.72
CA ILE A 236 30.88 0.98 -10.31
C ILE A 236 30.57 2.33 -9.70
N GLN A 237 31.57 3.23 -9.67
CA GLN A 237 31.36 4.61 -9.26
C GLN A 237 30.88 5.43 -10.47
N ARG A 238 29.73 6.10 -10.32
CA ARG A 238 29.20 7.01 -11.34
C ARG A 238 28.65 8.29 -10.72
N PRO A 239 28.75 9.42 -11.44
CA PRO A 239 27.97 10.59 -11.08
C PRO A 239 26.48 10.26 -11.11
N GLN A 240 25.76 10.63 -10.05
CA GLN A 240 24.33 10.42 -9.87
C GLN A 240 23.69 11.66 -9.29
N TRP A 241 22.37 11.83 -9.53
CA TRP A 241 21.57 12.82 -8.83
C TRP A 241 20.98 12.18 -7.57
N TYR A 242 21.07 12.88 -6.46
CA TYR A 242 20.60 12.44 -5.15
C TYR A 242 19.51 13.36 -4.63
N LEU A 243 18.56 12.78 -3.91
CA LEU A 243 17.58 13.49 -3.08
C LEU A 243 18.01 13.45 -1.61
N ARG A 244 18.15 14.63 -1.00
CA ARG A 244 18.56 14.79 0.39
C ARG A 244 17.37 14.67 1.33
N ILE A 245 16.99 13.45 1.68
CA ILE A 245 15.93 13.20 2.66
C ILE A 245 16.41 13.28 4.10
N SER A 246 17.73 13.11 4.33
CA SER A 246 18.35 13.10 5.66
C SER A 246 18.03 14.38 6.48
N LYS A 247 17.79 15.49 5.82
CA LYS A 247 17.38 16.75 6.48
C LYS A 247 16.08 16.64 7.27
N TYR A 248 15.15 15.78 6.85
CA TYR A 248 13.80 15.68 7.42
C TYR A 248 13.55 14.38 8.20
N VAL A 249 14.51 13.47 8.26
CA VAL A 249 14.37 12.15 8.90
C VAL A 249 14.00 12.28 10.38
N ALA A 250 14.71 13.16 11.12
CA ALA A 250 14.42 13.40 12.54
C ALA A 250 13.05 14.07 12.78
N GLU A 251 12.59 14.90 11.84
CA GLU A 251 11.23 15.46 11.91
C GLU A 251 10.17 14.39 11.64
N ASN A 252 10.40 13.53 10.63
CA ASN A 252 9.52 12.40 10.35
C ASN A 252 9.38 11.46 11.56
N ASP A 253 10.48 11.22 12.30
CA ASP A 253 10.48 10.41 13.50
C ASP A 253 9.64 11.03 14.62
N ARG A 254 9.86 12.31 14.96
CA ARG A 254 9.09 13.01 15.97
C ARG A 254 7.59 13.03 15.69
N ARG A 255 7.20 13.17 14.42
CA ARG A 255 5.79 13.20 14.01
C ARG A 255 5.08 11.85 14.12
N LEU A 256 5.81 10.72 14.21
CA LEU A 256 5.17 9.40 14.31
C LEU A 256 4.33 9.21 15.58
N GLU A 257 4.73 9.83 16.70
CA GLU A 257 3.96 9.76 17.94
C GLU A 257 2.61 10.47 17.81
N GLU A 258 2.60 11.64 17.15
CA GLU A 258 1.38 12.40 16.90
C GLU A 258 0.45 11.68 15.90
N LEU A 259 1.02 11.08 14.84
CA LEU A 259 0.27 10.27 13.89
C LEU A 259 -0.36 9.04 14.56
N GLN A 260 0.37 8.40 15.47
CA GLN A 260 -0.17 7.30 16.28
C GLN A 260 -1.29 7.77 17.20
N ALA A 261 -1.10 8.91 17.89
CA ALA A 261 -2.09 9.46 18.80
C ALA A 261 -3.38 9.90 18.10
N SER A 262 -3.32 10.26 16.80
CA SER A 262 -4.49 10.60 16.00
C SER A 262 -5.49 9.44 15.83
N GLY A 263 -5.04 8.18 15.96
CA GLY A 263 -5.83 6.98 15.71
C GLY A 263 -6.18 6.77 14.23
N MET A 264 -5.71 7.64 13.32
CA MET A 264 -6.01 7.57 11.89
C MET A 264 -4.98 6.77 11.07
N TRP A 265 -3.86 6.43 11.67
CA TRP A 265 -2.81 5.60 11.08
C TRP A 265 -2.86 4.20 11.67
N ASP A 266 -2.98 3.19 10.82
CA ASP A 266 -3.01 1.81 11.29
C ASP A 266 -1.62 1.33 11.73
N GLU A 267 -1.60 0.22 12.50
CA GLU A 267 -0.35 -0.31 13.07
C GLU A 267 0.66 -0.73 12.00
N ASN A 268 0.21 -1.30 10.87
CA ASN A 268 1.09 -1.71 9.78
C ASN A 268 1.74 -0.49 9.10
N ALA A 269 0.97 0.59 8.90
CA ALA A 269 1.49 1.83 8.34
C ALA A 269 2.55 2.45 9.28
N LEU A 270 2.26 2.57 10.57
CA LEU A 270 3.22 3.07 11.56
C LEU A 270 4.46 2.18 11.67
N ALA A 271 4.29 0.85 11.71
CA ALA A 271 5.40 -0.09 11.75
C ALA A 271 6.28 0.02 10.51
N SER A 272 5.68 0.18 9.33
CA SER A 272 6.39 0.39 8.07
C SER A 272 7.19 1.70 8.09
N GLN A 273 6.62 2.81 8.60
CA GLN A 273 7.35 4.07 8.72
C GLN A 273 8.54 3.95 9.69
N ARG A 274 8.36 3.29 10.84
CA ARG A 274 9.46 3.00 11.78
C ARG A 274 10.53 2.12 11.15
N PHE A 275 10.11 1.13 10.35
CA PHE A 275 11.04 0.27 9.64
C PHE A 275 11.85 1.05 8.60
N VAL A 276 11.24 1.95 7.83
CA VAL A 276 11.95 2.81 6.85
C VAL A 276 12.93 3.74 7.57
N LEU A 277 12.51 4.42 8.65
CA LEU A 277 13.37 5.24 9.49
C LEU A 277 14.59 4.46 9.97
N GLY A 278 14.37 3.23 10.46
CA GLY A 278 15.42 2.40 11.03
C GLY A 278 16.18 3.13 12.14
N ARG A 279 15.45 3.76 13.08
CA ARG A 279 16.00 4.47 14.23
C ARG A 279 16.79 3.51 15.14
N VAL A 280 17.99 3.94 15.50
CA VAL A 280 18.86 3.26 16.45
C VAL A 280 19.30 4.27 17.49
N ASP A 281 18.89 4.08 18.72
CA ASP A 281 19.33 4.87 19.86
C ASP A 281 20.64 4.29 20.41
N GLY A 282 21.57 5.16 20.79
CA GLY A 282 22.87 4.73 21.29
C GLY A 282 23.64 5.90 21.90
N ILE A 283 24.95 5.71 22.02
CA ILE A 283 25.87 6.71 22.50
C ILE A 283 27.03 6.92 21.54
N GLU A 284 27.57 8.12 21.53
CA GLU A 284 28.86 8.45 20.91
C GLU A 284 29.92 8.63 21.97
N LEU A 285 31.12 8.13 21.65
CA LEU A 285 32.32 8.18 22.48
C LEU A 285 33.45 8.79 21.65
N ASP A 286 34.22 9.68 22.19
CA ASP A 286 35.45 10.16 21.57
C ASP A 286 36.62 9.35 22.10
N LEU A 287 37.11 8.39 21.31
CA LEU A 287 38.28 7.56 21.61
C LEU A 287 39.50 8.14 20.94
N SER A 288 40.67 7.98 21.56
CA SER A 288 41.91 8.50 21.01
C SER A 288 42.82 7.37 20.53
N THR A 289 43.51 7.59 19.41
CA THR A 289 44.63 6.75 18.97
C THR A 289 45.84 6.92 19.94
N ALA A 290 46.83 6.05 19.82
CA ALA A 290 48.08 6.21 20.57
C ALA A 290 48.81 7.54 20.26
N ASP A 291 48.59 8.10 19.08
CA ASP A 291 49.16 9.39 18.65
C ASP A 291 48.33 10.60 19.09
N GLY A 292 47.21 10.35 19.83
CA GLY A 292 46.32 11.39 20.38
C GLY A 292 45.26 11.92 19.40
N GLU A 293 45.11 11.35 18.19
CA GLU A 293 44.05 11.71 17.25
C GLU A 293 42.69 11.18 17.76
N PRO A 294 41.62 12.02 17.85
CA PRO A 294 40.34 11.59 18.29
C PRO A 294 39.53 10.93 17.17
N LEU A 295 38.80 9.86 17.49
CA LEU A 295 37.85 9.22 16.63
C LEU A 295 36.50 9.10 17.40
N THR A 296 35.45 9.71 16.87
CA THR A 296 34.09 9.56 17.42
C THR A 296 33.52 8.22 16.99
N VAL A 297 33.16 7.39 17.95
CA VAL A 297 32.63 6.03 17.73
C VAL A 297 31.22 5.95 18.28
N PHE A 298 30.33 5.34 17.54
CA PHE A 298 28.94 5.10 17.94
C PHE A 298 28.73 3.66 18.40
N THR A 299 27.90 3.45 19.40
CA THR A 299 27.41 2.13 19.78
C THR A 299 25.97 2.17 20.27
N PRO A 300 25.10 1.23 19.87
CA PRO A 300 23.78 1.05 20.47
C PRO A 300 23.81 0.29 21.82
N HIS A 301 24.98 -0.23 22.22
CA HIS A 301 25.16 -1.12 23.37
C HIS A 301 25.95 -0.41 24.48
N ALA A 302 25.41 0.68 25.00
CA ALA A 302 26.03 1.42 26.12
C ALA A 302 26.20 0.57 27.38
N ASP A 303 25.41 -0.50 27.50
CA ASP A 303 25.44 -1.47 28.61
C ASP A 303 26.53 -2.56 28.50
N ALA A 304 27.25 -2.61 27.37
CA ALA A 304 28.20 -3.68 27.06
C ALA A 304 29.57 -3.17 26.56
N LEU A 305 29.97 -1.97 26.98
CA LEU A 305 31.22 -1.34 26.51
C LEU A 305 32.49 -2.15 26.87
N GLU A 306 32.42 -2.90 27.96
CA GLU A 306 33.49 -3.80 28.37
C GLU A 306 33.72 -5.00 27.45
N LEU A 307 32.72 -5.34 26.62
CA LEU A 307 32.80 -6.43 25.63
C LEU A 307 33.32 -5.96 24.27
N ALA A 308 33.64 -4.68 24.13
CA ALA A 308 34.20 -4.14 22.90
C ALA A 308 35.51 -4.80 22.52
N ARG A 309 35.67 -5.25 21.30
CA ARG A 309 36.85 -5.97 20.81
C ARG A 309 37.59 -5.26 19.69
N PHE A 310 36.91 -4.39 18.92
CA PHE A 310 37.48 -3.63 17.82
C PHE A 310 36.65 -2.39 17.53
N VAL A 311 37.17 -1.52 16.66
CA VAL A 311 36.39 -0.40 16.06
C VAL A 311 36.33 -0.62 14.57
N ALA A 312 35.10 -0.68 14.02
CA ALA A 312 34.85 -0.78 12.59
C ALA A 312 34.57 0.60 12.02
N VAL A 313 35.22 0.96 10.91
CA VAL A 313 35.14 2.27 10.27
C VAL A 313 34.70 2.13 8.83
N SER A 314 33.86 3.02 8.39
CA SER A 314 33.45 3.09 6.99
C SER A 314 34.62 3.42 6.06
N PRO A 315 34.74 2.79 4.89
CA PRO A 315 35.73 3.17 3.87
C PRO A 315 35.64 4.62 3.40
N ARG A 316 34.53 5.30 3.69
CA ARG A 316 34.27 6.71 3.33
C ARG A 316 34.54 7.69 4.48
N HIS A 317 35.00 7.22 5.61
CA HIS A 317 35.33 8.09 6.73
C HIS A 317 36.51 9.00 6.38
N PRO A 318 36.46 10.33 6.64
CA PRO A 318 37.53 11.26 6.26
C PRO A 318 38.90 10.87 6.77
N GLN A 319 39.01 10.38 8.01
CA GLN A 319 40.29 9.96 8.57
C GLN A 319 40.87 8.73 7.87
N VAL A 320 40.05 7.89 7.20
CA VAL A 320 40.55 6.79 6.38
C VAL A 320 41.36 7.29 5.19
N GLU A 321 41.01 8.43 4.61
CA GLU A 321 41.80 9.07 3.55
C GLU A 321 43.16 9.59 4.08
N GLU A 322 43.16 10.14 5.29
CA GLU A 322 44.38 10.57 5.97
C GLU A 322 45.26 9.39 6.36
N TRP A 323 44.68 8.30 6.78
CA TRP A 323 45.42 7.05 7.12
C TRP A 323 46.00 6.38 5.89
N ALA A 324 45.41 6.54 4.73
CA ALA A 324 45.89 6.01 3.45
C ALA A 324 47.22 6.62 2.93
N ARG A 325 47.94 7.40 3.72
CA ARG A 325 49.29 7.94 3.41
C ARG A 325 50.37 6.84 3.34
N ASP A 326 50.11 5.69 3.95
CA ASP A 326 50.91 4.46 3.74
C ASP A 326 50.51 3.81 2.41
N GLU A 327 51.45 3.61 1.50
CA GLU A 327 51.24 3.13 0.13
C GLU A 327 50.55 1.76 0.09
N LEU A 328 50.88 0.86 1.02
CA LEU A 328 50.26 -0.46 1.11
C LEU A 328 48.84 -0.40 1.63
N LEU A 329 48.57 0.43 2.62
CA LEU A 329 47.25 0.66 3.17
C LEU A 329 46.37 1.36 2.13
N ALA A 330 46.90 2.37 1.43
CA ALA A 330 46.21 3.05 0.35
C ALA A 330 45.75 2.10 -0.76
N GLN A 331 46.64 1.17 -1.17
CA GLN A 331 46.32 0.15 -2.17
C GLN A 331 45.19 -0.76 -1.68
N ARG A 332 45.24 -1.27 -0.44
CA ARG A 332 44.18 -2.12 0.13
C ARG A 332 42.84 -1.40 0.29
N LEU A 333 42.89 -0.11 0.65
CA LEU A 333 41.68 0.69 0.77
C LEU A 333 41.07 0.98 -0.60
N GLU A 334 41.92 1.20 -1.62
CA GLU A 334 41.44 1.37 -3.00
C GLU A 334 40.87 0.05 -3.55
N GLU A 335 41.51 -1.08 -3.29
CA GLU A 335 40.95 -2.41 -3.61
C GLU A 335 39.57 -2.63 -2.92
N LEU A 336 39.41 -2.16 -1.68
CA LEU A 336 38.16 -2.23 -0.94
C LEU A 336 37.09 -1.26 -1.46
N ARG A 337 37.51 -0.08 -1.96
CA ARG A 337 36.62 0.91 -2.57
C ARG A 337 36.23 0.54 -4.00
N SER A 338 37.14 -0.03 -4.77
CA SER A 338 36.98 -0.41 -6.18
C SER A 338 36.51 -1.86 -6.35
N GLY A 339 36.77 -2.72 -5.37
CA GLY A 339 36.26 -4.08 -5.33
C GLY A 339 34.74 -4.05 -5.32
N GLY A 340 34.15 -4.39 -6.47
CA GLY A 340 32.72 -4.58 -6.53
C GLY A 340 32.31 -5.54 -5.41
N LEU A 341 31.52 -5.06 -4.48
CA LEU A 341 30.86 -5.93 -3.51
C LEU A 341 29.95 -6.84 -4.33
N GLU A 342 30.45 -8.04 -4.64
CA GLU A 342 29.59 -9.10 -5.13
C GLU A 342 28.53 -9.29 -4.05
N ARG A 343 27.27 -8.99 -4.39
CA ARG A 343 26.16 -9.12 -3.44
C ARG A 343 25.89 -10.57 -3.00
N SER A 344 26.44 -11.55 -3.69
CA SER A 344 26.48 -12.95 -3.25
C SER A 344 27.28 -13.16 -1.96
N ALA A 345 28.14 -12.22 -1.59
CA ALA A 345 28.87 -12.24 -0.31
C ALA A 345 28.03 -11.69 0.86
N ARG A 346 26.72 -11.98 0.91
CA ARG A 346 25.90 -11.77 2.12
C ARG A 346 26.34 -12.62 3.31
N GLU A 347 27.24 -13.55 3.08
CA GLU A 347 27.88 -14.26 4.16
C GLU A 347 29.00 -13.38 4.72
N ALA A 348 28.82 -12.96 5.98
CA ALA A 348 29.77 -12.12 6.71
C ALA A 348 31.23 -12.63 6.66
N GLN A 349 31.44 -13.93 6.39
CA GLN A 349 32.75 -14.58 6.27
C GLN A 349 33.59 -14.10 5.06
N THR A 350 32.97 -13.59 4.00
CA THR A 350 33.65 -13.17 2.76
C THR A 350 33.73 -11.65 2.59
N MET A 351 33.17 -10.87 3.54
CA MET A 351 33.17 -9.40 3.45
C MET A 351 34.59 -8.85 3.45
N PRO A 352 34.93 -7.87 2.59
CA PRO A 352 36.25 -7.24 2.61
C PRO A 352 36.49 -6.57 3.96
N LEU A 353 37.69 -6.78 4.51
CA LEU A 353 38.15 -6.25 5.79
C LEU A 353 39.62 -5.83 5.67
N VAL A 354 39.91 -4.59 6.03
CA VAL A 354 41.26 -4.04 6.06
C VAL A 354 41.60 -3.65 7.49
N ASP A 355 42.54 -4.34 8.10
CA ASP A 355 43.17 -3.93 9.35
C ASP A 355 44.11 -2.75 9.07
N THR A 356 43.87 -1.62 9.76
CA THR A 356 44.69 -0.42 9.59
C THR A 356 45.99 -0.44 10.36
N GLY A 357 46.18 -1.41 11.26
CA GLY A 357 47.30 -1.45 12.22
C GLY A 357 47.20 -0.39 13.32
N ARG A 358 46.17 0.41 13.37
CA ARG A 358 45.95 1.43 14.39
C ARG A 358 45.17 0.85 15.57
N LEU A 359 45.48 1.39 16.75
CA LEU A 359 44.85 1.01 18.01
C LEU A 359 44.20 2.24 18.67
N LEU A 360 43.00 2.07 19.17
CA LEU A 360 42.27 3.08 19.99
C LEU A 360 42.24 2.64 21.46
N ALA A 361 42.33 3.60 22.34
CA ALA A 361 42.14 3.34 23.78
C ALA A 361 40.80 2.69 24.04
N SER A 362 40.74 1.61 24.83
CA SER A 362 39.49 1.00 25.24
C SER A 362 38.69 1.95 26.11
N PRO A 363 37.36 2.10 25.90
CA PRO A 363 36.51 2.97 26.71
C PRO A 363 36.45 2.56 28.20
N THR A 364 36.78 1.32 28.48
CA THR A 364 36.75 0.76 29.85
C THR A 364 38.13 0.59 30.46
N GLY A 365 39.20 1.07 29.79
CA GLY A 365 40.59 0.93 30.27
C GLY A 365 41.17 -0.46 30.07
N GLY A 366 40.56 -1.29 29.24
CA GLY A 366 41.04 -2.62 28.84
C GLY A 366 42.14 -2.56 27.78
N GLU A 367 42.36 -3.69 27.06
CA GLU A 367 43.26 -3.73 25.92
C GLU A 367 42.87 -2.75 24.80
N PRO A 368 43.85 -2.11 24.13
CA PRO A 368 43.55 -1.22 23.04
C PRO A 368 42.79 -1.94 21.91
N LEU A 369 41.83 -1.27 21.31
CA LEU A 369 40.96 -1.80 20.27
C LEU A 369 41.57 -1.59 18.88
N PRO A 370 41.77 -2.63 18.05
CA PRO A 370 42.22 -2.48 16.67
C PRO A 370 41.14 -1.77 15.82
N VAL A 371 41.60 -0.94 14.91
CA VAL A 371 40.74 -0.21 13.97
C VAL A 371 40.74 -0.91 12.62
N VAL A 372 39.54 -1.32 12.18
CA VAL A 372 39.35 -2.00 10.90
C VAL A 372 38.45 -1.20 9.97
N VAL A 373 38.75 -1.21 8.69
CA VAL A 373 37.93 -0.61 7.66
C VAL A 373 37.13 -1.70 6.96
N THR A 374 35.81 -1.54 6.94
CA THR A 374 34.90 -2.52 6.35
C THR A 374 33.64 -1.83 5.76
N PRO A 375 33.15 -2.30 4.61
CA PRO A 375 31.91 -1.79 4.02
C PRO A 375 30.64 -2.19 4.78
N THR A 376 30.73 -3.04 5.82
CA THR A 376 29.61 -3.32 6.73
C THR A 376 29.19 -2.08 7.50
N VAL A 377 30.10 -1.13 7.70
CA VAL A 377 29.82 0.18 8.27
C VAL A 377 29.44 1.14 7.14
N ASP A 378 28.15 1.46 7.07
CA ASP A 378 27.63 2.31 5.99
C ASP A 378 28.04 3.78 6.17
N GLY A 379 28.95 4.22 5.33
CA GLY A 379 29.44 5.62 5.33
C GLY A 379 28.55 6.59 4.56
N ARG A 380 27.42 6.15 4.02
CA ARG A 380 26.43 7.05 3.38
C ARG A 380 25.80 7.98 4.41
N PHE A 381 25.87 7.64 5.69
CA PHE A 381 25.27 8.35 6.82
C PHE A 381 26.21 9.34 7.53
N GLY A 382 27.27 9.72 6.85
CA GLY A 382 28.32 10.59 7.39
C GLY A 382 29.52 9.81 7.92
N PRO A 383 30.49 10.49 8.54
CA PRO A 383 31.65 9.84 9.14
C PRO A 383 31.19 8.83 10.18
N THR A 384 31.29 7.56 9.86
CA THR A 384 30.76 6.52 10.73
C THR A 384 31.88 5.57 11.14
N ALA A 385 32.10 5.51 12.47
CA ALA A 385 32.84 4.48 13.14
C ALA A 385 31.94 3.85 14.21
N VAL A 386 31.97 2.53 14.35
CA VAL A 386 31.13 1.79 15.30
C VAL A 386 31.99 0.89 16.17
N LEU A 387 31.58 0.73 17.42
CA LEU A 387 32.24 -0.15 18.37
C LEU A 387 31.79 -1.59 18.11
N GLY A 388 32.71 -2.47 17.80
CA GLY A 388 32.44 -3.88 17.52
C GLY A 388 32.31 -4.69 18.81
N ILE A 389 31.12 -5.25 19.04
CA ILE A 389 30.74 -6.02 20.23
C ILE A 389 30.21 -7.41 19.79
N PRO A 390 31.12 -8.40 19.62
CA PRO A 390 30.79 -9.71 19.05
C PRO A 390 29.67 -10.48 19.77
N GLU A 391 29.52 -10.27 21.06
CA GLU A 391 28.48 -10.90 21.88
C GLU A 391 27.07 -10.34 21.66
N ARG A 392 26.97 -9.19 20.98
CA ARG A 392 25.71 -8.47 20.73
C ARG A 392 25.31 -8.41 19.26
N ASP A 393 26.28 -8.54 18.36
CA ASP A 393 26.04 -8.45 16.91
C ASP A 393 26.71 -9.59 16.15
N ARG A 394 25.98 -10.26 15.28
CA ARG A 394 26.46 -11.39 14.48
C ARG A 394 27.54 -10.99 13.48
N THR A 395 27.46 -9.80 12.90
CA THR A 395 28.47 -9.28 11.98
C THR A 395 29.78 -9.02 12.71
N ASP A 396 29.65 -8.43 13.90
CA ASP A 396 30.81 -8.19 14.78
C ASP A 396 31.47 -9.50 15.21
N ALA A 397 30.67 -10.53 15.48
CA ALA A 397 31.21 -11.86 15.82
C ALA A 397 32.05 -12.45 14.68
N VAL A 398 31.60 -12.33 13.45
CA VAL A 398 32.35 -12.78 12.25
C VAL A 398 33.63 -11.96 12.04
N ILE A 399 33.55 -10.63 12.20
CA ILE A 399 34.74 -9.76 12.10
C ILE A 399 35.76 -10.15 13.18
N ALA A 400 35.33 -10.35 14.42
CA ALA A 400 36.19 -10.75 15.53
C ALA A 400 36.84 -12.12 15.29
N GLU A 401 36.13 -13.11 14.77
CA GLU A 401 36.68 -14.42 14.40
C GLU A 401 37.81 -14.28 13.36
N ARG A 402 37.64 -13.39 12.38
CA ARG A 402 38.66 -13.11 11.36
C ARG A 402 39.89 -12.37 11.90
N LEU A 403 39.72 -11.51 12.90
CA LEU A 403 40.80 -10.73 13.51
C LEU A 403 41.57 -11.54 14.55
N PHE A 404 40.89 -12.33 15.36
CA PHE A 404 41.43 -12.95 16.55
C PHE A 404 41.44 -14.50 16.50
N GLY A 405 40.84 -15.10 15.49
CA GLY A 405 40.62 -16.56 15.40
C GLY A 405 39.31 -16.99 16.10
N PRO A 406 38.92 -18.26 15.94
CA PRO A 406 37.70 -18.78 16.54
C PRO A 406 37.74 -18.66 18.06
N PRO A 407 36.58 -18.32 18.68
CA PRO A 407 36.52 -18.16 20.13
C PRO A 407 36.87 -19.46 20.86
N VAL A 408 37.73 -19.34 21.86
CA VAL A 408 38.04 -20.44 22.77
C VAL A 408 36.89 -20.47 23.79
N ASP A 409 35.95 -21.41 23.62
CA ASP A 409 34.74 -21.63 24.44
C ASP A 409 33.72 -20.51 24.47
N THR A 410 32.73 -20.57 23.57
CA THR A 410 31.45 -19.84 23.76
C THR A 410 30.28 -20.83 23.72
N PRO A 411 29.30 -20.70 24.65
CA PRO A 411 28.05 -21.43 24.56
C PRO A 411 27.30 -20.97 23.32
N THR A 412 26.75 -21.89 22.53
CA THR A 412 25.86 -21.62 21.40
C THR A 412 24.70 -20.73 21.86
N ALA A 413 24.72 -19.48 21.44
CA ALA A 413 23.60 -18.59 21.59
C ALA A 413 22.40 -19.18 20.81
N GLY A 414 21.31 -19.44 21.50
CA GLY A 414 20.07 -19.91 20.93
C GLY A 414 19.48 -18.85 19.97
N ASP A 415 18.68 -19.33 19.03
CA ASP A 415 18.03 -18.57 17.95
C ASP A 415 16.97 -17.52 18.42
N GLU A 416 17.17 -16.85 19.52
CA GLU A 416 16.32 -15.75 19.94
C GLU A 416 16.99 -14.40 19.61
N ALA A 417 16.42 -13.72 18.59
CA ALA A 417 16.68 -12.31 18.38
C ALA A 417 16.37 -11.55 19.67
N PRO A 418 17.27 -10.67 20.16
CA PRO A 418 17.03 -9.96 21.41
C PRO A 418 15.75 -9.13 21.32
N ALA A 419 14.83 -9.39 22.24
CA ALA A 419 13.61 -8.66 22.43
C ALA A 419 13.94 -7.17 22.58
N LYS A 420 13.30 -6.33 21.79
CA LYS A 420 13.38 -4.86 21.87
C LYS A 420 12.84 -4.42 23.23
N THR A 421 13.70 -4.28 24.22
CA THR A 421 13.37 -3.56 25.44
C THR A 421 13.53 -2.08 25.19
N HIS A 422 12.41 -1.39 24.98
CA HIS A 422 12.33 0.06 25.04
C HIS A 422 12.60 0.49 26.50
N THR A 423 13.81 0.88 26.81
CA THR A 423 14.11 1.67 28.00
C THR A 423 14.31 3.11 27.55
N THR A 424 13.28 3.92 27.70
CA THR A 424 13.37 5.37 27.71
C THR A 424 14.25 5.78 28.89
N ARG A 425 15.48 6.15 28.63
CA ARG A 425 16.31 6.92 29.57
C ARG A 425 16.62 8.26 28.90
N THR A 426 15.99 9.30 29.37
CA THR A 426 16.38 10.70 29.15
C THR A 426 17.36 11.06 30.28
N GLY A 427 18.61 11.34 29.94
CA GLY A 427 19.57 11.87 30.86
C GLY A 427 20.98 11.89 30.26
N VAL A 428 21.71 12.97 30.46
CA VAL A 428 23.16 13.05 30.19
C VAL A 428 23.82 11.88 30.89
N SER A 429 24.43 10.96 30.13
CA SER A 429 25.10 9.79 30.68
C SER A 429 26.35 10.24 31.45
N ASP A 430 26.56 9.70 32.65
CA ASP A 430 27.82 9.87 33.37
C ASP A 430 28.97 9.37 32.49
N PRO A 431 30.16 10.00 32.55
CA PRO A 431 31.31 9.55 31.79
C PRO A 431 31.64 8.09 32.11
N VAL A 432 31.71 7.24 31.08
CA VAL A 432 32.13 5.85 31.25
C VAL A 432 33.65 5.81 31.38
N ASN A 433 34.15 5.40 32.55
CA ASN A 433 35.61 5.36 32.86
C ASN A 433 36.35 6.68 32.54
N GLY A 434 35.68 7.82 32.70
CA GLY A 434 36.23 9.14 32.43
C GLY A 434 36.19 9.57 30.96
N VAL A 435 35.66 8.72 30.06
CA VAL A 435 35.40 9.10 28.66
C VAL A 435 34.03 9.74 28.55
N PRO A 436 33.94 11.00 28.11
CA PRO A 436 32.66 11.66 27.92
C PRO A 436 31.81 10.91 26.89
N THR A 437 30.54 10.69 27.24
CA THR A 437 29.55 10.06 26.35
C THR A 437 28.46 11.05 26.01
N ARG A 438 27.94 10.93 24.79
CA ARG A 438 26.82 11.72 24.31
C ARG A 438 25.71 10.78 23.83
N GLU A 439 24.47 11.02 24.24
CA GLU A 439 23.34 10.33 23.61
C GLU A 439 23.27 10.68 22.13
N ALA A 440 23.08 9.68 21.29
CA ALA A 440 23.03 9.85 19.84
C ALA A 440 21.96 8.94 19.24
N VAL A 441 21.30 9.46 18.23
CA VAL A 441 20.31 8.71 17.43
C VAL A 441 20.84 8.59 16.01
N ARG A 442 20.83 7.39 15.48
CA ARG A 442 21.18 7.12 14.08
C ARG A 442 19.94 6.62 13.34
N TYR A 443 19.85 6.92 12.05
CA TYR A 443 18.75 6.52 11.21
C TYR A 443 19.28 5.73 10.02
N ARG A 444 18.54 4.72 9.57
CA ARG A 444 18.85 4.02 8.32
C ARG A 444 18.36 4.80 7.11
N ALA A 445 17.24 5.53 7.24
CA ALA A 445 16.75 6.41 6.18
C ALA A 445 17.78 7.46 5.80
N ASN A 446 18.08 7.57 4.50
CA ASN A 446 19.14 8.44 4.00
C ASN A 446 18.91 8.86 2.55
N ASP A 447 19.74 9.81 2.11
CA ASP A 447 19.78 10.30 0.75
C ASP A 447 19.89 9.14 -0.26
N PHE A 448 19.11 9.20 -1.32
CA PHE A 448 19.07 8.15 -2.33
C PHE A 448 19.18 8.71 -3.75
N THR A 449 19.58 7.85 -4.69
CA THR A 449 19.75 8.22 -6.10
C THR A 449 18.39 8.33 -6.78
N ILE A 450 18.17 9.46 -7.48
CA ILE A 450 16.95 9.74 -8.23
C ILE A 450 17.17 9.73 -9.75
N SER A 451 18.37 9.48 -10.24
CA SER A 451 18.66 9.36 -11.67
C SER A 451 18.89 7.92 -12.10
N ARG A 452 18.49 7.61 -13.33
CA ARG A 452 18.68 6.30 -13.95
C ARG A 452 19.16 6.44 -15.38
N GLN A 453 20.08 5.59 -15.79
CA GLN A 453 20.59 5.48 -17.15
C GLN A 453 19.60 4.68 -18.01
N ARG A 454 18.41 5.25 -18.20
CA ARG A 454 17.28 4.65 -18.93
C ARG A 454 16.67 5.66 -19.89
N SER A 455 16.05 5.14 -20.94
CA SER A 455 15.35 5.99 -21.91
C SER A 455 13.89 6.27 -21.54
N TRP A 456 13.28 5.48 -20.65
CA TRP A 456 11.87 5.67 -20.25
C TRP A 456 11.75 6.18 -18.83
N GLY A 457 11.69 7.49 -18.70
CA GLY A 457 11.58 8.25 -17.46
C GLY A 457 11.54 9.74 -17.73
N THR A 458 11.21 10.54 -16.73
CA THR A 458 11.17 12.00 -16.84
C THR A 458 12.57 12.56 -17.16
N PRO A 459 12.75 13.32 -18.27
CA PRO A 459 14.02 13.95 -18.58
C PRO A 459 14.44 14.96 -17.51
N ILE A 460 15.69 14.91 -17.09
CA ILE A 460 16.25 15.83 -16.10
C ILE A 460 16.54 17.18 -16.78
N PRO A 461 16.03 18.33 -16.27
CA PRO A 461 16.12 19.63 -16.92
C PRO A 461 17.48 20.31 -16.69
N ILE A 462 18.58 19.60 -17.06
CA ILE A 462 19.97 20.04 -16.92
C ILE A 462 20.69 19.98 -18.27
N VAL A 463 21.58 20.95 -18.51
CA VAL A 463 22.52 20.94 -19.63
C VAL A 463 23.95 21.14 -19.13
N TYR A 464 24.91 20.55 -19.84
CA TYR A 464 26.34 20.67 -19.58
C TYR A 464 27.00 21.52 -20.67
N CYS A 465 27.55 22.61 -20.24
CA CYS A 465 28.22 23.56 -21.11
C CYS A 465 29.72 23.68 -20.75
N GLU A 466 30.63 23.62 -21.70
CA GLU A 466 32.06 23.74 -21.44
C GLU A 466 32.44 25.07 -20.75
N ARG A 467 31.69 26.14 -21.04
CA ARG A 467 31.96 27.49 -20.50
C ARG A 467 31.24 27.72 -19.15
N CYS A 468 30.03 27.22 -19.00
CA CYS A 468 29.16 27.51 -17.85
C CYS A 468 29.08 26.37 -16.85
N GLY A 469 29.63 25.18 -17.16
CA GLY A 469 29.50 23.99 -16.34
C GLY A 469 28.10 23.39 -16.40
N THR A 470 27.59 22.94 -15.26
CA THR A 470 26.23 22.41 -15.10
C THR A 470 25.23 23.55 -15.02
N VAL A 471 24.28 23.61 -15.94
CA VAL A 471 23.28 24.66 -16.04
C VAL A 471 21.87 24.07 -15.96
N ALA A 472 21.09 24.53 -14.99
CA ALA A 472 19.67 24.20 -14.89
C ALA A 472 18.87 25.03 -15.92
N LEU A 473 17.82 24.42 -16.48
CA LEU A 473 16.89 25.13 -17.35
C LEU A 473 15.99 26.06 -16.53
N ALA A 474 15.54 27.15 -17.16
CA ALA A 474 14.51 27.98 -16.55
C ALA A 474 13.15 27.27 -16.55
N ARG A 475 12.28 27.61 -15.57
CA ARG A 475 10.96 26.97 -15.42
C ARG A 475 10.07 27.17 -16.64
N GLU A 476 10.22 28.29 -17.35
CA GLU A 476 9.48 28.61 -18.57
C GLU A 476 9.87 27.74 -19.77
N GLN A 477 10.98 27.00 -19.66
CA GLN A 477 11.46 26.04 -20.66
C GLN A 477 10.94 24.61 -20.42
N LEU A 478 10.17 24.41 -19.36
CA LEU A 478 9.56 23.13 -19.07
C LEU A 478 8.24 22.95 -19.86
N PRO A 479 7.91 21.75 -20.29
CA PRO A 479 8.66 20.51 -20.09
C PRO A 479 9.78 20.28 -21.12
N VAL A 480 10.87 19.67 -20.69
CA VAL A 480 11.83 19.01 -21.59
C VAL A 480 11.15 17.76 -22.13
N ILE A 481 10.89 17.73 -23.43
CA ILE A 481 10.10 16.65 -24.04
C ILE A 481 10.95 15.39 -24.23
N LEU A 482 10.42 14.26 -23.77
CA LEU A 482 10.99 12.93 -23.99
C LEU A 482 10.64 12.46 -25.42
N PRO A 483 11.59 11.97 -26.23
CA PRO A 483 11.28 11.32 -27.50
C PRO A 483 10.47 10.03 -27.27
N LEU A 484 9.29 9.94 -27.88
CA LEU A 484 8.35 8.82 -27.66
C LEU A 484 8.56 7.61 -28.60
N ASP A 485 9.41 7.78 -29.61
CA ASP A 485 9.74 6.79 -30.65
C ASP A 485 10.93 5.88 -30.27
N LEU A 486 11.48 6.05 -29.05
CA LEU A 486 12.59 5.23 -28.56
C LEU A 486 12.11 3.83 -28.22
N THR A 487 12.77 2.82 -28.79
CA THR A 487 12.53 1.43 -28.40
C THR A 487 13.72 0.93 -27.60
N PRO A 488 13.56 0.61 -26.31
CA PRO A 488 14.63 0.10 -25.48
C PRO A 488 15.14 -1.23 -26.03
N THR A 489 16.43 -1.32 -26.30
CA THR A 489 17.08 -2.59 -26.71
C THR A 489 17.41 -3.47 -25.53
N GLY A 490 17.36 -2.89 -24.33
CA GLY A 490 17.79 -3.50 -23.07
C GLY A 490 19.30 -3.45 -22.86
N THR A 491 20.05 -2.79 -23.71
CA THR A 491 21.47 -2.51 -23.58
C THR A 491 21.73 -1.02 -23.82
N GLY A 492 22.60 -0.40 -23.02
CA GLY A 492 22.93 1.02 -23.12
C GLY A 492 21.74 1.93 -22.75
N ASN A 493 21.88 3.20 -23.07
CA ASN A 493 20.84 4.23 -22.94
C ASN A 493 20.52 4.81 -24.31
N PRO A 494 19.44 4.36 -25.01
CA PRO A 494 19.10 4.87 -26.33
C PRO A 494 18.90 6.40 -26.39
N LEU A 495 18.53 7.04 -25.28
CA LEU A 495 18.38 8.49 -25.21
C LEU A 495 19.71 9.22 -25.39
N ALA A 496 20.81 8.62 -24.90
CA ALA A 496 22.16 9.18 -25.05
C ALA A 496 22.68 9.12 -26.49
N GLU A 497 22.09 8.29 -27.34
CA GLU A 497 22.45 8.15 -28.75
C GLU A 497 21.63 9.07 -29.67
N ARG A 498 20.61 9.77 -29.12
CA ARG A 498 19.75 10.70 -29.86
C ARG A 498 20.40 12.08 -29.96
N GLU A 499 21.10 12.37 -31.06
CA GLU A 499 21.77 13.66 -31.27
C GLU A 499 20.82 14.85 -31.19
N ASP A 500 19.58 14.72 -31.70
CA ASP A 500 18.56 15.76 -31.67
C ASP A 500 18.05 16.05 -30.24
N PHE A 501 18.16 15.12 -29.33
CA PHE A 501 17.86 15.32 -27.91
C PHE A 501 19.08 15.82 -27.15
N VAL A 502 20.26 15.27 -27.41
CA VAL A 502 21.49 15.52 -26.65
C VAL A 502 22.11 16.89 -26.98
N ARG A 503 22.18 17.27 -28.27
CA ARG A 503 22.84 18.51 -28.69
C ARG A 503 21.89 19.70 -28.56
N VAL A 504 22.25 20.65 -27.70
CA VAL A 504 21.40 21.80 -27.39
C VAL A 504 22.24 23.07 -27.28
N THR A 505 21.57 24.21 -27.27
CA THR A 505 22.18 25.50 -26.98
C THR A 505 22.15 25.76 -25.47
N CYS A 506 23.25 26.21 -24.92
CA CYS A 506 23.34 26.62 -23.52
C CYS A 506 22.42 27.83 -23.25
N PRO A 507 21.46 27.74 -22.32
CA PRO A 507 20.55 28.87 -22.04
C PRO A 507 21.24 30.05 -21.40
N SER A 508 22.42 29.87 -20.77
CA SER A 508 23.17 30.94 -20.11
C SER A 508 24.06 31.71 -21.05
N CYS A 509 24.73 31.06 -22.03
CA CYS A 509 25.75 31.71 -22.83
C CYS A 509 25.54 31.61 -24.34
N GLY A 510 24.51 30.91 -24.81
CA GLY A 510 24.24 30.72 -26.23
C GLY A 510 25.21 29.77 -26.97
N GLY A 511 26.19 29.18 -26.28
CA GLY A 511 27.16 28.25 -26.86
C GLY A 511 26.59 26.82 -26.98
N SER A 512 27.36 25.92 -27.62
CA SER A 512 27.03 24.50 -27.67
C SER A 512 27.04 23.89 -26.29
N ALA A 513 26.08 23.01 -26.01
CA ALA A 513 25.95 22.29 -24.77
C ALA A 513 25.36 20.91 -25.03
N THR A 514 25.47 20.01 -24.05
CA THR A 514 24.88 18.68 -24.08
C THR A 514 23.82 18.58 -22.98
N ARG A 515 22.66 17.98 -23.32
CA ARG A 515 21.60 17.71 -22.35
C ARG A 515 21.96 16.52 -21.47
N GLU A 516 21.47 16.53 -20.24
CA GLU A 516 21.50 15.35 -19.38
C GLU A 516 20.69 14.22 -20.04
N THR A 517 21.25 13.02 -20.06
CA THR A 517 20.63 11.83 -20.67
C THR A 517 20.14 10.80 -19.65
N ASP A 518 20.52 10.99 -18.39
CA ASP A 518 19.86 10.26 -17.31
C ASP A 518 18.41 10.76 -17.18
N THR A 519 17.50 9.89 -16.82
CA THR A 519 16.11 10.23 -16.51
C THR A 519 15.84 10.08 -15.01
N LEU A 520 14.82 10.75 -14.50
CA LEU A 520 14.38 10.56 -13.13
C LEU A 520 13.82 9.15 -12.93
N ASP A 521 14.04 8.59 -11.76
CA ASP A 521 13.40 7.33 -11.33
C ASP A 521 11.90 7.52 -11.14
N CYS A 522 11.10 6.54 -11.54
CA CYS A 522 9.64 6.60 -11.34
C CYS A 522 9.24 6.78 -9.86
N HIS A 523 10.09 6.36 -8.92
CA HIS A 523 9.89 6.67 -7.52
C HIS A 523 9.84 8.18 -7.26
N PHE A 524 10.69 8.97 -7.92
CA PHE A 524 10.65 10.42 -7.82
C PHE A 524 9.37 11.01 -8.40
N ASP A 525 8.85 10.45 -9.51
CA ASP A 525 7.57 10.85 -10.08
C ASP A 525 6.42 10.57 -9.10
N ALA A 526 6.45 9.43 -8.41
CA ALA A 526 5.42 9.04 -7.43
C ALA A 526 5.36 9.94 -6.18
N LEU A 527 6.38 10.77 -5.92
CA LEU A 527 6.42 11.66 -4.74
C LEU A 527 5.35 12.74 -4.78
N TRP A 528 4.85 13.13 -5.94
CA TRP A 528 3.91 14.24 -6.10
C TRP A 528 2.58 13.87 -6.78
N LEU A 529 2.41 12.65 -7.31
CA LEU A 529 1.20 12.23 -8.07
C LEU A 529 -0.13 12.46 -7.33
N TRP A 530 -0.11 12.58 -6.02
CA TRP A 530 -1.28 12.87 -5.20
C TRP A 530 -1.74 14.33 -5.25
N ILE A 531 -0.89 15.27 -5.66
CA ILE A 531 -1.21 16.70 -5.76
C ILE A 531 -2.06 17.02 -7.00
N PRO A 532 -1.66 16.62 -8.24
CA PRO A 532 -2.43 16.94 -9.44
C PRO A 532 -3.83 16.33 -9.50
N VAL A 533 -4.09 15.29 -8.73
CA VAL A 533 -5.43 14.72 -8.58
C VAL A 533 -6.40 15.76 -8.00
N CYS A 534 -5.90 16.65 -7.13
CA CYS A 534 -6.70 17.74 -6.54
C CYS A 534 -7.01 18.85 -7.56
N VAL A 535 -6.25 18.93 -8.66
CA VAL A 535 -6.38 19.99 -9.66
C VAL A 535 -7.47 19.65 -10.68
N PRO A 536 -8.44 20.53 -10.93
CA PRO A 536 -9.40 20.35 -12.00
C PRO A 536 -8.70 20.10 -13.35
N PRO A 537 -9.20 19.18 -14.20
CA PRO A 537 -8.54 18.86 -15.47
C PRO A 537 -8.27 20.07 -16.35
N GLY A 538 -9.18 21.03 -16.42
CA GLY A 538 -9.05 22.26 -17.22
C GLY A 538 -7.93 23.21 -16.73
N GLU A 539 -7.52 23.11 -15.47
CA GLU A 539 -6.46 23.97 -14.89
C GLU A 539 -5.05 23.37 -15.03
N ARG A 540 -4.93 22.12 -15.44
CA ARG A 540 -3.63 21.40 -15.48
C ARG A 540 -2.65 21.97 -16.51
N GLU A 541 -3.12 22.70 -17.51
CA GLU A 541 -2.28 23.35 -18.53
C GLU A 541 -1.67 24.68 -18.06
N GLN A 542 -2.19 25.26 -16.99
CA GLN A 542 -1.70 26.51 -16.41
C GLN A 542 -0.26 26.38 -15.86
N SER A 543 0.36 27.52 -15.52
CA SER A 543 1.67 27.49 -14.86
C SER A 543 1.59 26.80 -13.51
N LEU A 544 2.70 26.16 -13.07
CA LEU A 544 2.70 25.45 -11.80
C LEU A 544 2.54 26.40 -10.60
N GLU A 545 3.02 27.65 -10.73
CA GLU A 545 2.82 28.69 -9.73
C GLU A 545 1.33 29.02 -9.58
N HIS A 546 0.60 29.13 -10.70
CA HIS A 546 -0.85 29.33 -10.69
C HIS A 546 -1.55 28.14 -10.02
N ILE A 547 -1.24 26.92 -10.45
CA ILE A 547 -1.86 25.69 -9.93
C ILE A 547 -1.62 25.55 -8.42
N LEU A 548 -0.40 25.82 -7.93
CA LEU A 548 -0.08 25.73 -6.51
C LEU A 548 -0.76 26.79 -5.66
N ALA A 549 -1.22 27.87 -6.27
CA ALA A 549 -2.00 28.91 -5.62
C ALA A 549 -3.51 28.64 -5.61
N LEU A 550 -4.00 27.61 -6.34
CA LEU A 550 -5.43 27.28 -6.39
C LEU A 550 -5.99 26.94 -5.01
N GLU A 551 -7.20 27.40 -4.78
CA GLU A 551 -7.96 27.09 -3.57
C GLU A 551 -8.29 25.59 -3.48
N ASP A 552 -8.43 24.92 -4.63
CA ASP A 552 -8.64 23.49 -4.76
C ASP A 552 -7.62 22.66 -3.99
N LEU A 553 -6.35 22.99 -4.08
CA LEU A 553 -5.31 22.28 -3.31
C LEU A 553 -5.51 22.42 -1.81
N ARG A 554 -5.84 23.63 -1.35
CA ARG A 554 -6.07 23.91 0.08
C ARG A 554 -7.35 23.24 0.59
N ALA A 555 -8.32 23.05 -0.27
CA ALA A 555 -9.60 22.43 0.07
C ALA A 555 -9.52 20.90 0.22
N TRP A 556 -8.67 20.26 -0.59
CA TRP A 556 -8.52 18.80 -0.59
C TRP A 556 -7.37 18.27 0.23
N LEU A 557 -6.37 19.09 0.59
CA LEU A 557 -5.19 18.69 1.32
C LEU A 557 -5.20 19.15 2.78
N PRO A 558 -4.70 18.32 3.74
CA PRO A 558 -4.14 16.99 3.53
C PRO A 558 -5.19 15.95 3.10
N SER A 559 -4.78 14.90 2.38
CA SER A 559 -5.67 13.79 2.08
C SER A 559 -6.22 13.15 3.36
N GLU A 560 -7.51 12.87 3.40
CA GLU A 560 -8.16 12.24 4.58
C GLU A 560 -7.59 10.85 4.87
N ARG A 561 -7.45 10.02 3.83
CA ARG A 561 -6.96 8.64 3.96
C ARG A 561 -6.12 8.23 2.76
N VAL A 562 -5.00 7.59 3.03
CA VAL A 562 -4.27 6.77 2.06
C VAL A 562 -4.63 5.31 2.27
N VAL A 563 -4.99 4.61 1.18
CA VAL A 563 -5.21 3.16 1.19
C VAL A 563 -4.21 2.54 0.21
N ALA A 564 -3.27 1.76 0.73
CA ALA A 564 -2.19 1.19 -0.07
C ALA A 564 -1.76 -0.20 0.44
N GLY A 565 -0.97 -0.92 -0.36
CA GLY A 565 -0.33 -2.15 0.07
C GLY A 565 0.81 -1.88 1.07
N SER A 566 1.14 -2.86 1.91
CA SER A 566 2.23 -2.77 2.89
C SER A 566 3.61 -2.55 2.26
N ASP A 567 3.75 -2.79 0.95
CA ASP A 567 4.95 -2.50 0.15
C ASP A 567 5.12 -1.01 -0.20
N SER A 568 4.11 -0.16 0.08
CA SER A 568 4.13 1.28 -0.21
C SER A 568 4.85 2.12 0.87
N GLY A 569 5.49 1.51 1.86
CA GLY A 569 6.07 2.19 3.01
C GLY A 569 7.09 3.27 2.65
N ASN A 570 8.00 2.98 1.72
CA ASN A 570 9.01 3.95 1.26
C ASN A 570 8.34 5.13 0.54
N PHE A 571 7.35 4.86 -0.34
CA PHE A 571 6.63 5.93 -1.05
C PHE A 571 5.95 6.90 -0.08
N VAL A 572 5.23 6.39 0.92
CA VAL A 572 4.56 7.22 1.93
C VAL A 572 5.58 8.01 2.76
N PHE A 573 6.69 7.39 3.15
CA PHE A 573 7.76 8.05 3.88
C PHE A 573 8.36 9.22 3.10
N ASP A 574 8.68 8.98 1.82
CA ASP A 574 9.30 9.99 0.97
C ASP A 574 8.30 11.09 0.57
N GLN A 575 7.02 10.77 0.40
CA GLN A 575 5.95 11.77 0.21
C GLN A 575 5.82 12.69 1.43
N ARG A 576 5.89 12.16 2.65
CA ARG A 576 5.94 12.95 3.89
C ARG A 576 7.18 13.85 3.94
N THR A 577 8.32 13.31 3.52
CA THR A 577 9.59 14.07 3.46
C THR A 577 9.52 15.23 2.46
N ILE A 578 9.02 14.98 1.25
CA ILE A 578 8.89 16.00 0.21
C ILE A 578 7.85 17.05 0.59
N THR A 579 6.78 16.68 1.26
CA THR A 579 5.79 17.64 1.74
C THR A 579 6.41 18.62 2.75
N LYS A 580 7.25 18.13 3.67
CA LYS A 580 8.00 19.00 4.61
C LYS A 580 8.97 19.93 3.85
N ALA A 581 9.65 19.40 2.83
CA ALA A 581 10.52 20.22 2.00
C ALA A 581 9.73 21.32 1.27
N LEU A 582 8.62 20.99 0.66
CA LEU A 582 7.78 21.96 -0.07
C LEU A 582 7.08 22.93 0.88
N ARG A 583 6.75 22.55 2.11
CA ARG A 583 6.30 23.47 3.18
C ARG A 583 7.37 24.49 3.47
N ASP A 584 8.60 24.07 3.73
CA ASP A 584 9.71 24.95 4.11
C ASP A 584 10.18 25.87 2.96
N ILE A 585 10.05 25.42 1.72
CA ILE A 585 10.38 26.20 0.51
C ILE A 585 9.25 27.18 0.16
N GLY A 586 8.00 26.90 0.55
CA GLY A 586 6.83 27.76 0.37
C GLY A 586 5.64 27.14 -0.39
N PRO A 587 5.80 26.30 -1.43
CA PRO A 587 4.69 25.84 -2.25
C PRO A 587 3.54 25.15 -1.49
N LEU A 588 3.85 24.49 -0.38
CA LEU A 588 2.86 23.81 0.49
C LEU A 588 2.90 24.36 1.93
N GLU A 589 3.22 25.66 2.12
CA GLU A 589 3.30 26.30 3.45
C GLU A 589 2.01 26.21 4.26
N PHE A 590 0.86 26.03 3.61
CA PHE A 590 -0.43 25.85 4.27
C PHE A 590 -0.55 24.50 5.01
N LEU A 591 0.22 23.47 4.60
CA LEU A 591 0.36 22.21 5.34
C LEU A 591 1.36 22.37 6.48
N LYS A 592 0.98 23.12 7.52
CA LYS A 592 1.87 23.55 8.62
C LYS A 592 2.62 22.40 9.28
N ASP A 593 1.98 21.24 9.39
CA ASP A 593 2.57 20.04 9.98
C ASP A 593 3.47 19.28 9.01
N GLY A 594 3.47 19.65 7.74
CA GLY A 594 4.24 18.98 6.70
C GLY A 594 3.80 17.52 6.46
N GLU A 595 2.56 17.19 6.83
CA GLU A 595 1.99 15.87 6.58
C GLU A 595 1.01 15.92 5.40
N PRO A 596 1.22 15.10 4.36
CA PRO A 596 0.34 15.08 3.19
C PRO A 596 -0.97 14.33 3.44
N PHE A 597 -1.01 13.49 4.49
CA PHE A 597 -2.08 12.56 4.78
C PHE A 597 -2.47 12.63 6.25
N ALA A 598 -3.76 12.84 6.52
CA ALA A 598 -4.30 12.79 7.89
C ALA A 598 -4.33 11.34 8.41
N GLY A 599 -4.61 10.36 7.55
CA GLY A 599 -4.67 8.96 7.90
C GLY A 599 -4.05 8.04 6.85
N CYS A 600 -3.65 6.84 7.27
CA CYS A 600 -3.04 5.84 6.40
C CYS A 600 -3.44 4.43 6.82
N LEU A 601 -3.89 3.62 5.85
CA LEU A 601 -4.14 2.20 6.01
C LEU A 601 -3.24 1.41 5.06
N PHE A 602 -2.42 0.52 5.60
CA PHE A 602 -1.68 -0.46 4.82
C PHE A 602 -2.33 -1.84 4.93
N HIS A 603 -2.82 -2.33 3.79
CA HIS A 603 -3.30 -3.70 3.72
C HIS A 603 -2.17 -4.66 3.35
N GLU A 604 -2.24 -5.85 3.94
CA GLU A 604 -1.31 -6.94 3.63
C GLU A 604 -1.59 -7.57 2.26
N MET A 605 -0.59 -8.31 1.77
CA MET A 605 -0.64 -8.92 0.43
C MET A 605 -1.73 -9.98 0.30
N VAL A 606 -2.17 -10.18 -0.96
CA VAL A 606 -2.96 -11.35 -1.34
C VAL A 606 -2.00 -12.46 -1.74
N ILE A 607 -2.16 -13.62 -1.09
CA ILE A 607 -1.37 -14.83 -1.30
C ILE A 607 -2.28 -15.97 -1.75
N ARG A 608 -1.72 -16.99 -2.38
CA ARG A 608 -2.43 -18.23 -2.72
C ARG A 608 -1.61 -19.42 -2.26
N ASP A 609 -2.25 -20.36 -1.57
CA ASP A 609 -1.60 -21.54 -1.00
C ASP A 609 -0.38 -21.20 -0.11
N GLY A 610 -0.49 -20.11 0.68
CA GLY A 610 0.54 -19.63 1.59
C GLY A 610 1.74 -18.96 0.89
N ARG A 611 1.68 -18.69 -0.42
CA ARG A 611 2.76 -18.10 -1.21
C ARG A 611 2.30 -16.83 -1.92
N LYS A 612 3.24 -15.90 -2.13
CA LYS A 612 3.01 -14.72 -2.97
C LYS A 612 2.59 -15.16 -4.38
N MET A 613 1.57 -14.50 -4.95
CA MET A 613 1.16 -14.73 -6.33
C MET A 613 2.23 -14.24 -7.30
N SER A 614 2.59 -15.09 -8.26
CA SER A 614 3.58 -14.78 -9.29
C SER A 614 3.23 -15.49 -10.59
N LYS A 615 3.44 -14.83 -11.74
CA LYS A 615 3.24 -15.45 -13.06
C LYS A 615 4.12 -16.69 -13.24
N HIS A 616 5.34 -16.68 -12.70
CA HIS A 616 6.26 -17.81 -12.78
C HIS A 616 5.77 -19.05 -12.01
N LEU A 617 5.01 -18.83 -10.92
CA LEU A 617 4.43 -19.92 -10.12
C LEU A 617 3.08 -20.40 -10.67
N GLY A 618 2.51 -19.73 -11.68
CA GLY A 618 1.21 -20.07 -12.24
C GLY A 618 0.05 -19.96 -11.24
N ASN A 619 0.23 -19.24 -10.13
CA ASN A 619 -0.75 -19.11 -9.05
C ASN A 619 -1.46 -17.75 -9.03
N VAL A 620 -1.33 -16.96 -10.10
CA VAL A 620 -2.00 -15.66 -10.24
C VAL A 620 -3.50 -15.89 -10.44
N VAL A 621 -4.29 -15.05 -9.80
CA VAL A 621 -5.75 -14.99 -9.94
C VAL A 621 -6.08 -13.81 -10.86
N ASP A 622 -6.74 -14.12 -11.99
CA ASP A 622 -7.16 -13.11 -12.96
C ASP A 622 -8.54 -12.56 -12.56
N PRO A 623 -8.64 -11.24 -12.28
CA PRO A 623 -9.91 -10.62 -11.94
C PRO A 623 -10.96 -10.70 -13.07
N ASP A 624 -10.56 -10.64 -14.34
CA ASP A 624 -11.48 -10.67 -15.48
C ASP A 624 -12.23 -11.99 -15.59
N GLU A 625 -11.51 -13.12 -15.41
CA GLU A 625 -12.12 -14.45 -15.39
C GLU A 625 -13.14 -14.58 -14.25
N LEU A 626 -12.79 -14.05 -13.07
CA LEU A 626 -13.66 -14.11 -11.92
C LEU A 626 -14.90 -13.22 -12.08
N VAL A 627 -14.73 -12.00 -12.60
CA VAL A 627 -15.86 -11.10 -12.88
C VAL A 627 -16.75 -11.69 -13.96
N ALA A 628 -16.18 -12.29 -15.00
CA ALA A 628 -16.96 -12.97 -16.06
C ALA A 628 -17.77 -14.17 -15.51
N GLN A 629 -17.29 -14.84 -14.46
CA GLN A 629 -17.97 -16.01 -13.88
C GLN A 629 -18.98 -15.63 -12.80
N TYR A 630 -18.67 -14.65 -11.92
CA TYR A 630 -19.42 -14.40 -10.70
C TYR A 630 -19.98 -12.98 -10.56
N GLY A 631 -19.60 -12.05 -11.46
CA GLY A 631 -19.92 -10.64 -11.38
C GLY A 631 -18.97 -9.84 -10.48
N ALA A 632 -18.93 -8.53 -10.71
CA ALA A 632 -18.06 -7.57 -10.03
C ALA A 632 -18.37 -7.47 -8.52
N ASP A 633 -19.65 -7.33 -8.15
CA ASP A 633 -20.07 -7.24 -6.75
C ASP A 633 -19.63 -8.44 -5.91
N THR A 634 -19.63 -9.64 -6.52
CA THR A 634 -19.16 -10.85 -5.83
C THR A 634 -17.67 -10.76 -5.49
N ILE A 635 -16.85 -10.28 -6.43
CA ILE A 635 -15.40 -10.21 -6.26
C ILE A 635 -15.02 -9.12 -5.27
N ARG A 636 -15.65 -7.94 -5.34
CA ARG A 636 -15.54 -6.85 -4.37
C ARG A 636 -15.85 -7.34 -2.95
N LEU A 637 -17.00 -7.98 -2.79
CA LEU A 637 -17.44 -8.52 -1.50
C LEU A 637 -16.46 -9.58 -0.97
N ALA A 638 -15.95 -10.47 -1.84
CA ALA A 638 -15.05 -11.54 -1.45
C ALA A 638 -13.71 -11.01 -0.90
N VAL A 639 -13.08 -10.02 -1.56
CA VAL A 639 -11.80 -9.46 -1.10
C VAL A 639 -11.95 -8.66 0.19
N LEU A 640 -13.12 -8.05 0.44
CA LEU A 640 -13.41 -7.32 1.68
C LEU A 640 -13.79 -8.25 2.84
N PHE A 641 -14.44 -9.38 2.53
CA PHE A 641 -14.90 -10.35 3.52
C PHE A 641 -13.81 -11.30 4.01
N ALA A 642 -12.84 -11.69 3.13
CA ALA A 642 -11.95 -12.83 3.38
C ALA A 642 -10.97 -12.60 4.54
N ALA A 643 -10.47 -11.36 4.73
CA ALA A 643 -9.52 -11.04 5.79
C ALA A 643 -9.58 -9.57 6.19
N ARG A 644 -9.17 -9.25 7.42
CA ARG A 644 -8.89 -7.88 7.83
C ARG A 644 -7.78 -7.28 6.96
N ALA A 645 -7.78 -5.96 6.80
CA ALA A 645 -6.76 -5.27 6.00
C ALA A 645 -5.33 -5.59 6.47
N GLN A 646 -5.10 -5.60 7.78
CA GLN A 646 -3.81 -5.83 8.45
C GLN A 646 -3.32 -7.29 8.39
N ARG A 647 -4.04 -8.18 7.70
CA ARG A 647 -3.67 -9.60 7.55
C ARG A 647 -3.57 -9.98 6.08
N SER A 648 -2.60 -10.85 5.78
CA SER A 648 -2.50 -11.42 4.44
C SER A 648 -3.80 -12.16 4.09
N LEU A 649 -4.31 -11.90 2.90
CA LEU A 649 -5.49 -12.57 2.37
C LEU A 649 -5.03 -13.84 1.63
N ASN A 650 -5.29 -15.00 2.19
CA ASN A 650 -5.08 -16.25 1.47
C ASN A 650 -6.29 -16.52 0.58
N TRP A 651 -6.11 -16.40 -0.73
CA TRP A 651 -7.18 -16.52 -1.72
C TRP A 651 -7.86 -17.88 -1.68
N SER A 652 -9.18 -17.87 -1.68
CA SER A 652 -10.02 -19.06 -1.64
C SER A 652 -11.22 -18.94 -2.59
N ASP A 653 -11.30 -19.82 -3.58
CA ASP A 653 -12.45 -19.90 -4.49
C ASP A 653 -13.74 -20.28 -3.74
N SER A 654 -13.64 -20.88 -2.56
CA SER A 654 -14.79 -21.19 -1.71
C SER A 654 -15.43 -19.94 -1.12
N ASP A 655 -14.63 -18.91 -0.80
CA ASP A 655 -15.12 -17.63 -0.29
C ASP A 655 -15.84 -16.83 -1.39
N VAL A 656 -15.33 -16.86 -2.61
CA VAL A 656 -16.00 -16.26 -3.78
C VAL A 656 -17.39 -16.91 -3.97
N LYS A 657 -17.46 -18.24 -3.98
CA LYS A 657 -18.73 -18.98 -4.11
C LYS A 657 -19.70 -18.68 -2.96
N ARG A 658 -19.18 -18.46 -1.76
CA ARG A 658 -19.97 -18.09 -0.59
C ARG A 658 -20.56 -16.70 -0.74
N CYS A 659 -19.78 -15.71 -1.17
CA CYS A 659 -20.24 -14.36 -1.43
C CYS A 659 -21.27 -14.31 -2.56
N HIS A 660 -21.02 -15.00 -3.67
CA HIS A 660 -21.99 -15.12 -4.77
C HIS A 660 -23.32 -15.72 -4.31
N ARG A 661 -23.29 -16.79 -3.51
CA ARG A 661 -24.49 -17.40 -2.94
C ARG A 661 -25.24 -16.43 -2.02
N PHE A 662 -24.51 -15.65 -1.21
CA PHE A 662 -25.11 -14.64 -0.35
C PHE A 662 -25.84 -13.57 -1.17
N LEU A 663 -25.21 -12.97 -2.18
CA LEU A 663 -25.83 -11.94 -3.01
C LEU A 663 -27.07 -12.50 -3.74
N ARG A 664 -26.99 -13.70 -4.28
CA ARG A 664 -28.15 -14.38 -4.88
C ARG A 664 -29.28 -14.59 -3.87
N GLN A 665 -28.98 -14.99 -2.63
CA GLN A 665 -30.01 -15.16 -1.59
C GLN A 665 -30.64 -13.84 -1.20
N VAL A 666 -29.86 -12.74 -1.11
CA VAL A 666 -30.39 -11.39 -0.87
C VAL A 666 -31.32 -10.99 -2.00
N TRP A 667 -30.90 -11.19 -3.25
CA TRP A 667 -31.71 -10.88 -4.44
C TRP A 667 -33.02 -11.67 -4.44
N ASP A 668 -32.94 -12.98 -4.46
CA ASP A 668 -34.13 -13.87 -4.54
C ASP A 668 -35.12 -13.58 -3.40
N TYR A 669 -34.61 -13.36 -2.20
CA TYR A 669 -35.43 -13.07 -1.02
C TYR A 669 -36.14 -11.71 -1.13
N SER A 670 -35.41 -10.66 -1.54
CA SER A 670 -35.93 -9.29 -1.64
C SER A 670 -36.97 -9.16 -2.77
N GLN A 671 -36.65 -9.68 -3.97
CA GLN A 671 -37.57 -9.62 -5.12
C GLN A 671 -38.90 -10.30 -4.81
N ALA A 672 -38.89 -11.43 -4.12
CA ALA A 672 -40.09 -12.11 -3.70
C ALA A 672 -40.96 -11.31 -2.73
N ARG A 673 -40.39 -10.37 -1.93
CA ARG A 673 -41.12 -9.53 -0.97
C ARG A 673 -41.57 -8.21 -1.61
N PHE A 674 -40.82 -7.65 -2.53
CA PHE A 674 -41.21 -6.46 -3.29
C PHE A 674 -42.37 -6.74 -4.25
N ALA A 675 -42.45 -7.96 -4.79
CA ALA A 675 -43.55 -8.39 -5.68
C ALA A 675 -44.86 -8.74 -4.95
N LEU A 676 -44.88 -8.75 -3.61
CA LEU A 676 -46.12 -8.97 -2.86
C LEU A 676 -47.03 -7.73 -2.96
N ASP A 677 -48.08 -7.79 -3.79
CA ASP A 677 -49.07 -6.75 -3.95
C ASP A 677 -49.63 -6.29 -2.59
N PRO A 678 -49.62 -4.99 -2.25
CA PRO A 678 -50.27 -4.49 -1.05
C PRO A 678 -51.73 -4.85 -0.97
N ALA A 679 -52.39 -4.98 -2.13
CA ALA A 679 -53.84 -5.32 -2.24
C ALA A 679 -54.16 -6.83 -2.11
N SER A 680 -53.11 -7.72 -2.22
CA SER A 680 -53.33 -9.18 -2.10
C SER A 680 -53.23 -9.71 -0.66
N ALA A 681 -53.54 -8.89 0.34
CA ALA A 681 -53.90 -9.41 1.65
C ALA A 681 -55.14 -10.25 1.45
N ALA A 682 -54.94 -11.56 1.25
CA ALA A 682 -56.07 -12.47 1.05
C ALA A 682 -57.11 -12.24 2.14
N GLU A 683 -58.27 -11.75 1.75
CA GLU A 683 -59.46 -11.86 2.56
C GLU A 683 -59.58 -13.37 2.90
N PRO A 684 -59.74 -13.74 4.17
CA PRO A 684 -59.91 -15.13 4.52
C PRO A 684 -61.21 -15.62 3.85
N HIS A 685 -61.07 -16.47 2.84
CA HIS A 685 -62.22 -17.20 2.30
C HIS A 685 -62.51 -18.35 3.23
N ASP A 686 -63.84 -18.57 3.52
CA ASP A 686 -64.26 -19.75 4.20
C ASP A 686 -64.07 -21.00 3.33
N ALA A 687 -64.36 -22.17 3.89
CA ALA A 687 -64.19 -23.46 3.19
C ALA A 687 -65.08 -23.61 1.95
N ASN A 688 -66.00 -22.64 1.65
CA ASN A 688 -66.92 -22.61 0.53
C ASN A 688 -66.57 -21.47 -0.49
N GLY A 689 -65.48 -20.74 -0.32
CA GLY A 689 -65.02 -19.67 -1.27
C GLY A 689 -65.79 -18.34 -1.15
N SER A 690 -66.60 -18.13 -0.07
CA SER A 690 -67.24 -16.85 0.20
C SER A 690 -66.33 -15.96 1.06
N PRO A 691 -66.39 -14.59 0.89
CA PRO A 691 -65.68 -13.69 1.77
C PRO A 691 -66.21 -13.90 3.20
N ALA A 692 -65.36 -14.32 4.10
CA ALA A 692 -65.73 -14.38 5.52
C ALA A 692 -65.78 -12.91 6.01
N GLU A 693 -66.96 -12.51 6.53
CA GLU A 693 -67.16 -11.25 7.23
C GLU A 693 -66.14 -11.20 8.39
N ALA A 694 -65.03 -10.58 8.19
CA ALA A 694 -64.04 -10.34 9.22
C ALA A 694 -64.52 -9.15 10.07
N GLU A 695 -65.23 -9.42 11.16
CA GLU A 695 -65.29 -8.45 12.25
C GLU A 695 -63.87 -8.11 12.68
N PRO A 696 -63.50 -6.80 12.81
CA PRO A 696 -62.18 -6.42 13.30
C PRO A 696 -62.08 -6.81 14.78
N ARG A 697 -61.55 -8.01 15.05
CA ARG A 697 -61.10 -8.36 16.40
C ARG A 697 -59.82 -7.58 16.68
N MET A 698 -59.94 -6.33 17.17
CA MET A 698 -58.87 -5.57 17.78
C MET A 698 -58.43 -6.27 19.10
N GLY A 699 -57.78 -7.41 18.96
CA GLY A 699 -56.96 -7.95 20.03
C GLY A 699 -55.56 -7.34 19.98
N PRO A 700 -54.79 -7.28 21.09
CA PRO A 700 -53.49 -6.70 21.09
C PRO A 700 -52.61 -7.33 20.00
N ASP A 701 -51.90 -6.51 19.22
CA ASP A 701 -51.07 -6.97 18.11
C ASP A 701 -49.97 -7.89 18.63
N LYS A 702 -50.10 -9.19 18.34
CA LYS A 702 -49.18 -10.23 18.83
C LYS A 702 -47.76 -10.14 18.19
N THR A 703 -47.57 -9.30 17.16
CA THR A 703 -46.32 -9.18 16.41
C THR A 703 -45.64 -7.81 16.56
N GLU A 704 -46.33 -6.82 17.18
CA GLU A 704 -45.75 -5.49 17.42
C GLU A 704 -44.33 -5.55 18.07
N HIS A 705 -44.16 -6.36 19.11
CA HIS A 705 -42.85 -6.53 19.77
C HIS A 705 -41.80 -7.15 18.85
N LEU A 706 -42.16 -7.88 17.79
CA LEU A 706 -41.22 -8.38 16.78
C LEU A 706 -40.84 -7.29 15.81
N ARG A 707 -41.75 -6.40 15.41
CA ARG A 707 -41.47 -5.21 14.57
C ARG A 707 -40.50 -4.28 15.29
N ASN A 708 -40.78 -3.92 16.53
CA ASN A 708 -39.89 -3.08 17.35
C ASN A 708 -38.51 -3.72 17.50
N ARG A 709 -38.44 -5.06 17.59
CA ARG A 709 -37.17 -5.77 17.64
C ARG A 709 -36.43 -5.81 16.30
N LEU A 710 -37.14 -5.88 15.16
CA LEU A 710 -36.53 -5.77 13.83
C LEU A 710 -35.93 -4.38 13.64
N GLU A 711 -36.63 -3.33 14.03
CA GLU A 711 -36.16 -1.95 14.00
C GLU A 711 -34.88 -1.80 14.82
N GLN A 712 -34.84 -2.23 16.08
CA GLN A 712 -33.64 -2.25 16.92
C GLN A 712 -32.49 -3.03 16.28
N TRP A 713 -32.75 -4.13 15.57
CA TRP A 713 -31.73 -4.88 14.87
C TRP A 713 -31.14 -4.11 13.68
N CYS A 714 -31.97 -3.36 12.95
CA CYS A 714 -31.53 -2.47 11.88
C CYS A 714 -30.68 -1.35 12.43
N GLU A 715 -31.13 -0.64 13.48
CA GLU A 715 -30.39 0.42 14.16
C GLU A 715 -29.02 -0.04 14.63
N THR A 716 -28.97 -1.11 15.43
CA THR A 716 -27.72 -1.69 15.94
C THR A 716 -26.78 -2.14 14.81
N ALA A 717 -27.34 -2.64 13.69
CA ALA A 717 -26.51 -3.04 12.57
C ALA A 717 -25.93 -1.83 11.84
N VAL A 718 -26.72 -0.77 11.61
CA VAL A 718 -26.30 0.48 11.00
C VAL A 718 -25.20 1.13 11.83
N GLU A 719 -25.38 1.26 13.16
CA GLU A 719 -24.37 1.81 14.08
C GLU A 719 -23.04 1.06 13.95
N LYS A 720 -23.06 -0.27 14.07
CA LYS A 720 -21.84 -1.09 13.99
C LYS A 720 -21.17 -1.05 12.63
N ILE A 721 -21.95 -1.03 11.54
CA ILE A 721 -21.39 -0.92 10.19
C ILE A 721 -20.77 0.46 9.98
N THR A 722 -21.39 1.51 10.55
CA THR A 722 -20.86 2.88 10.54
C THR A 722 -19.51 2.96 11.23
N GLU A 723 -19.42 2.44 12.46
CA GLU A 723 -18.16 2.35 13.23
C GLU A 723 -17.10 1.58 12.45
N ASP A 724 -17.43 0.36 11.98
CA ASP A 724 -16.52 -0.47 11.20
C ASP A 724 -16.00 0.24 9.93
N LEU A 725 -16.84 1.00 9.22
CA LEU A 725 -16.46 1.75 8.01
C LEU A 725 -15.58 2.95 8.33
N GLN A 726 -15.85 3.68 9.41
CA GLN A 726 -15.01 4.80 9.88
C GLN A 726 -13.60 4.34 10.25
N GLU A 727 -13.49 3.14 10.82
CA GLU A 727 -12.23 2.50 11.19
C GLU A 727 -11.59 1.68 10.06
N LEU A 728 -12.21 1.63 8.87
CA LEU A 728 -11.80 0.83 7.71
C LEU A 728 -11.76 -0.70 8.00
N GLU A 729 -12.53 -1.18 8.99
CA GLU A 729 -12.68 -2.59 9.34
C GLU A 729 -13.68 -3.31 8.43
N MET A 730 -13.40 -3.33 7.12
CA MET A 730 -14.29 -3.82 6.06
C MET A 730 -14.78 -5.25 6.31
N HIS A 731 -13.91 -6.14 6.82
CA HIS A 731 -14.28 -7.52 7.14
C HIS A 731 -15.39 -7.61 8.20
N SER A 732 -15.32 -6.77 9.23
CA SER A 732 -16.33 -6.69 10.28
C SER A 732 -17.63 -6.12 9.74
N ALA A 733 -17.56 -5.04 8.97
CA ALA A 733 -18.70 -4.39 8.34
C ALA A 733 -19.50 -5.37 7.46
N VAL A 734 -18.83 -6.10 6.56
CA VAL A 734 -19.47 -7.12 5.70
C VAL A 734 -20.15 -8.22 6.53
N ARG A 735 -19.51 -8.66 7.60
CA ARG A 735 -20.12 -9.66 8.51
C ARG A 735 -21.38 -9.13 9.20
N ASN A 736 -21.39 -7.84 9.56
CA ASN A 736 -22.57 -7.22 10.17
C ASN A 736 -23.72 -7.05 9.15
N VAL A 737 -23.42 -6.76 7.87
CA VAL A 737 -24.41 -6.78 6.78
C VAL A 737 -25.01 -8.19 6.62
N MET A 738 -24.18 -9.24 6.58
CA MET A 738 -24.65 -10.62 6.47
C MET A 738 -25.56 -11.02 7.66
N ARG A 739 -25.17 -10.60 8.88
CA ARG A 739 -25.99 -10.83 10.09
C ARG A 739 -27.32 -10.08 10.06
N LEU A 740 -27.35 -8.86 9.52
CA LEU A 740 -28.60 -8.12 9.37
C LEU A 740 -29.56 -8.89 8.46
N PHE A 741 -29.09 -9.41 7.33
CA PHE A 741 -29.90 -10.22 6.44
C PHE A 741 -30.47 -11.48 7.14
N ASP A 742 -29.66 -12.18 7.92
CA ASP A 742 -30.12 -13.34 8.68
C ASP A 742 -31.21 -12.98 9.72
N ARG A 743 -31.09 -11.79 10.37
CA ARG A 743 -32.07 -11.28 11.32
C ARG A 743 -33.40 -10.89 10.66
N ILE A 744 -33.36 -10.29 9.47
CA ILE A 744 -34.55 -9.98 8.66
C ILE A 744 -35.30 -11.27 8.33
N ARG A 745 -34.60 -12.31 7.92
CA ARG A 745 -35.18 -13.63 7.64
C ARG A 745 -35.74 -14.30 8.90
N ASP A 746 -35.09 -14.16 10.04
CA ASP A 746 -35.57 -14.69 11.33
C ASP A 746 -36.83 -13.97 11.81
N TYR A 747 -36.95 -12.65 11.59
CA TYR A 747 -38.17 -11.90 11.87
C TYR A 747 -39.37 -12.48 11.12
N GLU A 748 -39.30 -12.62 9.81
CA GLU A 748 -40.39 -13.18 9.00
C GLU A 748 -40.82 -14.57 9.48
N LYS A 749 -39.85 -15.46 9.75
CA LYS A 749 -40.13 -16.79 10.27
C LYS A 749 -40.90 -16.74 11.60
N ARG A 750 -40.53 -15.82 12.50
CA ARG A 750 -41.21 -15.68 13.80
C ARG A 750 -42.62 -15.14 13.69
N VAL A 751 -42.84 -14.18 12.76
CA VAL A 751 -44.16 -13.64 12.49
C VAL A 751 -45.07 -14.71 11.92
N ILE A 752 -44.61 -15.46 10.91
CA ILE A 752 -45.34 -16.55 10.30
C ILE A 752 -45.66 -17.64 11.34
N ALA A 753 -44.73 -18.02 12.22
CA ALA A 753 -44.95 -19.00 13.28
C ALA A 753 -46.00 -18.55 14.30
N LYS A 754 -46.17 -17.24 14.52
CA LYS A 754 -47.12 -16.69 15.48
C LYS A 754 -48.51 -16.39 14.90
N ARG A 755 -48.57 -15.95 13.66
CA ARG A 755 -49.75 -15.40 13.01
C ARG A 755 -50.22 -16.24 11.81
N GLY A 756 -49.34 -17.04 11.24
CA GLY A 756 -49.59 -17.82 10.02
C GLY A 756 -49.32 -17.04 8.72
N VAL A 757 -49.54 -15.72 8.73
CA VAL A 757 -49.40 -14.83 7.59
C VAL A 757 -48.76 -13.50 8.02
N LEU A 758 -48.23 -12.74 7.07
CA LEU A 758 -47.74 -11.35 7.26
C LEU A 758 -48.91 -10.39 7.09
N CYS A 759 -49.20 -9.52 8.07
CA CYS A 759 -50.16 -8.40 7.91
C CYS A 759 -49.47 -7.23 7.14
N ALA A 760 -50.20 -6.17 6.84
CA ALA A 760 -49.70 -5.00 6.12
C ALA A 760 -48.52 -4.35 6.84
N GLU A 761 -48.63 -4.13 8.15
CA GLU A 761 -47.61 -3.52 8.99
C GLU A 761 -46.36 -4.41 9.08
N ASP A 762 -46.50 -5.75 9.10
CA ASP A 762 -45.39 -6.66 9.09
C ASP A 762 -44.63 -6.64 7.75
N ARG A 763 -45.35 -6.45 6.63
CA ARG A 763 -44.75 -6.30 5.29
C ARG A 763 -44.01 -4.96 5.15
N GLU A 764 -44.64 -3.86 5.60
CA GLU A 764 -44.01 -2.53 5.60
C GLU A 764 -42.69 -2.57 6.40
N ALA A 765 -42.71 -3.11 7.60
CA ALA A 765 -41.51 -3.26 8.44
C ALA A 765 -40.42 -4.12 7.73
N LEU A 766 -40.86 -5.17 7.04
CA LEU A 766 -39.93 -6.05 6.30
C LEU A 766 -39.31 -5.34 5.10
N ILE A 767 -40.10 -4.60 4.33
CA ILE A 767 -39.62 -3.80 3.18
C ILE A 767 -38.69 -2.68 3.65
N ALA A 768 -39.01 -1.98 4.74
CA ALA A 768 -38.16 -0.96 5.32
C ALA A 768 -36.80 -1.55 5.75
N ALA A 769 -36.80 -2.72 6.41
CA ALA A 769 -35.57 -3.40 6.78
C ALA A 769 -34.75 -3.87 5.57
N LEU A 770 -35.38 -4.31 4.46
CA LEU A 770 -34.69 -4.66 3.22
C LEU A 770 -34.12 -3.45 2.51
N ARG A 771 -34.77 -2.28 2.55
CA ARG A 771 -34.21 -1.02 2.07
C ARG A 771 -33.00 -0.59 2.90
N THR A 772 -33.08 -0.70 4.22
CA THR A 772 -31.92 -0.46 5.11
C THR A 772 -30.75 -1.40 4.77
N LEU A 773 -31.04 -2.70 4.58
CA LEU A 773 -30.01 -3.67 4.15
C LEU A 773 -29.37 -3.26 2.81
N ALA A 774 -30.17 -2.85 1.83
CA ALA A 774 -29.68 -2.41 0.52
C ALA A 774 -28.75 -1.17 0.66
N ARG A 775 -29.16 -0.15 1.43
CA ARG A 775 -28.35 1.05 1.66
C ARG A 775 -26.99 0.72 2.31
N VAL A 776 -26.98 -0.11 3.37
CA VAL A 776 -25.71 -0.50 4.01
C VAL A 776 -24.87 -1.49 3.18
N LEU A 777 -25.44 -2.09 2.13
CA LEU A 777 -24.73 -2.95 1.19
C LEU A 777 -24.01 -2.16 0.08
N ILE A 778 -24.43 -0.91 -0.21
CA ILE A 778 -23.85 -0.05 -1.29
C ILE A 778 -22.32 0.02 -1.24
N PRO A 779 -21.64 0.23 -0.10
CA PRO A 779 -20.17 0.28 -0.05
C PRO A 779 -19.48 -0.98 -0.60
N PHE A 780 -20.10 -2.14 -0.44
CA PHE A 780 -19.48 -3.44 -0.70
C PHE A 780 -19.90 -4.08 -2.03
N ALA A 781 -21.20 -3.96 -2.36
CA ALA A 781 -21.82 -4.52 -3.57
C ALA A 781 -22.83 -3.51 -4.16
N PRO A 782 -22.32 -2.42 -4.77
CA PRO A 782 -23.15 -1.26 -5.15
C PRO A 782 -24.18 -1.56 -6.24
N HIS A 783 -23.85 -2.44 -7.18
CA HIS A 783 -24.74 -2.68 -8.31
C HIS A 783 -26.03 -3.38 -7.88
N ILE A 784 -25.91 -4.50 -7.15
CA ILE A 784 -27.09 -5.20 -6.63
C ILE A 784 -27.85 -4.35 -5.61
N ALA A 785 -27.12 -3.58 -4.79
CA ALA A 785 -27.73 -2.75 -3.76
C ALA A 785 -28.62 -1.64 -4.35
N GLU A 786 -28.14 -0.90 -5.34
CA GLU A 786 -28.92 0.12 -6.04
C GLU A 786 -30.10 -0.52 -6.80
N GLU A 787 -29.93 -1.67 -7.44
CA GLU A 787 -31.00 -2.35 -8.15
C GLU A 787 -32.11 -2.84 -7.21
N LEU A 788 -31.75 -3.27 -6.00
CA LEU A 788 -32.73 -3.60 -4.96
C LEU A 788 -33.51 -2.39 -4.47
N LEU A 789 -32.87 -1.24 -4.32
CA LEU A 789 -33.55 0.01 -3.97
C LEU A 789 -34.55 0.40 -5.05
N ILE A 790 -34.18 0.33 -6.33
CA ILE A 790 -35.10 0.58 -7.46
C ILE A 790 -36.28 -0.40 -7.44
N SER A 791 -36.00 -1.70 -7.31
CA SER A 791 -37.03 -2.75 -7.27
C SER A 791 -38.02 -2.59 -6.11
N SER A 792 -37.61 -1.89 -5.04
CA SER A 792 -38.42 -1.66 -3.86
C SER A 792 -39.38 -0.47 -4.00
N MET A 793 -39.33 0.32 -5.09
CA MET A 793 -40.14 1.49 -5.30
C MET A 793 -41.39 1.14 -6.11
N PRO A 794 -42.62 1.53 -5.64
CA PRO A 794 -43.83 1.18 -6.34
C PRO A 794 -44.03 1.92 -7.68
N ASP A 795 -43.40 3.08 -7.89
CA ASP A 795 -43.71 4.00 -8.99
C ASP A 795 -42.59 4.11 -10.05
N GLY A 796 -41.56 3.24 -10.03
CA GLY A 796 -40.48 3.28 -11.02
C GLY A 796 -39.70 4.62 -11.05
N ARG A 797 -39.65 5.36 -9.94
CA ARG A 797 -38.93 6.64 -9.85
C ARG A 797 -37.45 6.42 -10.16
N SER A 798 -36.85 7.32 -10.95
CA SER A 798 -35.44 7.27 -11.35
C SER A 798 -34.47 7.75 -10.26
N GLU A 799 -34.94 8.51 -9.30
CA GLU A 799 -34.11 8.99 -8.18
C GLU A 799 -34.11 7.98 -7.03
N ILE A 800 -32.92 7.37 -6.82
CA ILE A 800 -32.69 6.42 -5.75
C ILE A 800 -32.16 7.19 -4.55
N ASP A 801 -32.83 7.05 -3.41
CA ASP A 801 -32.25 7.50 -2.14
C ASP A 801 -31.16 6.51 -1.70
N THR A 802 -29.90 6.89 -1.95
CA THR A 802 -28.70 6.17 -1.51
C THR A 802 -28.13 6.70 -0.22
N SER A 803 -28.83 7.61 0.46
CA SER A 803 -28.36 8.22 1.71
C SER A 803 -28.12 7.17 2.80
N TRP A 804 -27.12 7.45 3.64
CA TRP A 804 -26.80 6.57 4.77
C TRP A 804 -27.92 6.60 5.81
N PRO A 805 -28.38 5.45 6.30
CA PRO A 805 -29.61 5.37 7.10
C PRO A 805 -29.50 5.93 8.54
N ALA A 806 -28.39 6.48 8.95
CA ALA A 806 -28.09 6.89 10.34
C ALA A 806 -28.86 8.15 10.85
N GLY A 807 -29.73 8.76 10.08
CA GLY A 807 -30.48 9.98 10.49
C GLY A 807 -31.99 9.83 10.63
N GLU A 808 -32.61 8.82 10.04
CA GLU A 808 -34.06 8.70 9.99
C GLU A 808 -34.69 7.90 11.15
N LEU A 809 -33.88 7.08 11.85
CA LEU A 809 -34.37 6.21 12.92
C LEU A 809 -34.41 6.89 14.30
N VAL A 810 -33.82 8.09 14.45
CA VAL A 810 -33.74 8.82 15.74
C VAL A 810 -34.89 9.83 15.92
N SER A 811 -35.76 10.07 14.91
CA SER A 811 -36.79 11.12 14.93
C SER A 811 -38.22 10.59 14.86
N ARG A 812 -38.49 9.40 15.34
CA ARG A 812 -39.88 8.94 15.52
C ARG A 812 -40.17 8.48 16.95
#